data_b93bd9c9beeb25543bb50ca0db0fda24
#
_entry.id   b93bd9c9beeb25543bb50ca0db0fda24
#
_cell.length_a   1.000
_cell.length_b   1.000
_cell.length_c   1.000
_cell.angle_alpha   90.00
_cell.angle_beta   90.00
_cell.angle_gamma   90.00
#
_symmetry.space_group_name_H-M   'P 1'
#
loop_
_entity.id
_entity.type
_entity.pdbx_description
1 polymer ?
#
loop_
_entity_poly.entity_id
_entity_poly.type
_entity_poly.pdbx_seq_one_letter_code
_entity_poly.pdbx_strand_id
1 'polypeptide(L)'
;MTDKFYVTHSDGNETPFKPIIIGDTIMMETGLDEELARRIQNRIARKIYDMKKDGIDHISTAAIRALVSSHLLKENLVEAEEKNRVLGMTVTEFEELMKNGCKDNANIGYSPEMITKYAYDSIAKQYALQDMPKHCADAHIQGFVHHHDLEYFHTRPNCMNFDLRFFARNGLKIDGKGEMGSVANPAKTLEVLLNQLQHAMMAGATVFSGGQGLVNFNTLLAPFAKGRTYKDIKQSIQSFIFNCNMGLVCRGGQVLFSSIGVDLSIPEVLANEPAIGPEGVINGVYADYQEEADLIFRAILEVSDEKDAAGAYHRFPNILFNIREGDFDEYTGNCKLLHEIGANNPTLYYVNCMEMERTVMGCRTALPVNYTGDYKKDSMNTGNFMYSTLNLPLIALAAKDKYEEMSEDFQINTSLRQEFYNMLFYYCDVIYDTLIYRRKCVMHNIYEEHMSDFLLQEDKETGEPLWDINRTTMTIGFCGLHECLDILKTEDGEHILNAINSKKDLFHEKDGLRWSVIGSPAESASHRFAEIIKEKYPQAHVQGTKGSYYLTNSSHIPVSEETNIVDHIKNAAKYHPKTLGGNILHIWLGEVWSDGEALWKLNQKILKTGVIFWAYSKVFTYCPECGYTINDNLKVCPICGSTHLYVFDRITGYYLCVDTFNDGKYQEFKDRYRQTIA
;
A
#
# COMPACT_ATOMS: atom_id res chain seq x y z
N MET A 1 -33.17 29.11 40.76
CA MET A 1 -32.65 28.50 39.53
C MET A 1 -31.52 29.39 39.06
N THR A 2 -30.32 28.84 38.84
CA THR A 2 -29.12 29.62 38.52
C THR A 2 -29.31 30.27 37.17
N ASP A 3 -29.17 31.58 37.12
CA ASP A 3 -29.36 32.40 35.90
C ASP A 3 -28.20 32.27 34.88
N LYS A 4 -27.50 31.15 34.90
CA LYS A 4 -26.32 30.91 34.09
C LYS A 4 -26.63 29.95 32.92
N PHE A 5 -26.07 30.27 31.75
CA PHE A 5 -25.99 29.36 30.56
C PHE A 5 -24.67 28.63 30.59
N TYR A 6 -24.66 27.35 30.25
CA TYR A 6 -23.45 26.50 30.32
C TYR A 6 -23.00 26.04 28.95
N VAL A 7 -21.69 25.77 28.83
CA VAL A 7 -21.06 25.14 27.66
C VAL A 7 -20.57 23.77 28.09
N THR A 8 -21.05 22.73 27.37
CA THR A 8 -20.57 21.36 27.53
C THR A 8 -19.41 21.16 26.58
N HIS A 9 -18.25 20.80 27.12
CA HIS A 9 -17.02 20.53 26.37
C HIS A 9 -16.98 19.07 25.88
N SER A 10 -16.08 18.78 24.93
CA SER A 10 -15.91 17.43 24.35
C SER A 10 -15.47 16.36 25.36
N ASP A 11 -14.85 16.76 26.46
CA ASP A 11 -14.48 15.89 27.61
C ASP A 11 -15.63 15.67 28.61
N GLY A 12 -16.82 16.21 28.34
CA GLY A 12 -18.01 16.14 29.20
C GLY A 12 -18.03 17.15 30.34
N ASN A 13 -17.01 17.99 30.49
CA ASN A 13 -17.01 19.04 31.50
C ASN A 13 -17.92 20.20 31.08
N GLU A 14 -18.50 20.91 32.06
CA GLU A 14 -19.33 22.07 31.84
C GLU A 14 -18.72 23.33 32.44
N THR A 15 -18.77 24.43 31.69
CA THR A 15 -18.34 25.76 32.15
C THR A 15 -19.38 26.80 31.86
N PRO A 16 -19.47 27.88 32.68
CA PRO A 16 -20.35 28.99 32.38
C PRO A 16 -20.01 29.64 31.03
N PHE A 17 -21.04 29.90 30.22
CA PHE A 17 -20.88 30.54 28.92
C PHE A 17 -20.30 31.96 29.07
N LYS A 18 -19.19 32.21 28.38
CA LYS A 18 -18.50 33.49 28.32
C LYS A 18 -18.36 33.91 26.86
N PRO A 19 -19.17 34.87 26.35
CA PRO A 19 -19.12 35.27 24.94
C PRO A 19 -17.72 35.67 24.46
N ILE A 20 -16.93 36.30 25.32
CA ILE A 20 -15.60 36.80 24.96
C ILE A 20 -14.69 35.68 24.39
N ILE A 21 -14.84 34.46 24.89
CA ILE A 21 -14.05 33.30 24.42
C ILE A 21 -14.28 33.03 22.93
N ILE A 22 -15.50 33.25 22.41
CA ILE A 22 -15.79 33.06 20.99
C ILE A 22 -14.93 33.99 20.12
N GLY A 23 -14.89 35.28 20.47
CA GLY A 23 -14.10 36.25 19.70
C GLY A 23 -12.60 35.99 19.80
N ASP A 24 -12.11 35.65 21.01
CA ASP A 24 -10.72 35.34 21.25
C ASP A 24 -10.32 34.09 20.44
N THR A 25 -11.16 33.05 20.42
CA THR A 25 -10.94 31.83 19.63
C THR A 25 -10.92 32.12 18.13
N ILE A 26 -11.88 32.93 17.62
CA ILE A 26 -11.91 33.32 16.21
C ILE A 26 -10.60 34.03 15.83
N MET A 27 -10.16 35.03 16.61
CA MET A 27 -8.91 35.76 16.33
C MET A 27 -7.71 34.81 16.32
N MET A 28 -7.60 33.97 17.33
CA MET A 28 -6.48 33.05 17.49
C MET A 28 -6.39 32.01 16.35
N GLU A 29 -7.52 31.42 15.98
CA GLU A 29 -7.54 30.32 15.00
C GLU A 29 -7.53 30.84 13.55
N THR A 30 -8.20 31.95 13.27
CA THR A 30 -8.41 32.41 11.90
C THR A 30 -7.51 33.56 11.48
N GLY A 31 -6.94 34.30 12.46
CA GLY A 31 -6.16 35.51 12.21
C GLY A 31 -7.02 36.72 11.81
N LEU A 32 -8.35 36.69 11.98
CA LEU A 32 -9.23 37.83 11.72
C LEU A 32 -8.97 38.96 12.70
N ASP A 33 -9.19 40.19 12.24
CA ASP A 33 -9.07 41.36 13.08
C ASP A 33 -10.10 41.38 14.22
N GLU A 34 -9.79 42.13 15.28
CA GLU A 34 -10.58 42.17 16.49
C GLU A 34 -12.02 42.71 16.25
N GLU A 35 -12.17 43.70 15.40
CA GLU A 35 -13.49 44.31 15.13
C GLU A 35 -14.45 43.31 14.52
N LEU A 36 -14.00 42.58 13.51
CA LEU A 36 -14.77 41.55 12.82
C LEU A 36 -15.06 40.35 13.73
N ALA A 37 -14.05 39.86 14.45
CA ALA A 37 -14.23 38.76 15.40
C ALA A 37 -15.23 39.10 16.51
N ARG A 38 -15.18 40.32 17.08
CA ARG A 38 -16.12 40.78 18.10
C ARG A 38 -17.52 40.96 17.53
N ARG A 39 -17.66 41.42 16.29
CA ARG A 39 -18.96 41.53 15.60
C ARG A 39 -19.61 40.14 15.46
N ILE A 40 -18.86 39.14 15.05
CA ILE A 40 -19.34 37.74 14.94
C ILE A 40 -19.69 37.20 16.33
N GLN A 41 -18.81 37.35 17.31
CA GLN A 41 -19.04 36.97 18.72
C GLN A 41 -20.39 37.52 19.23
N ASN A 42 -20.65 38.82 19.04
CA ASN A 42 -21.87 39.45 19.55
C ASN A 42 -23.14 38.92 18.89
N ARG A 43 -23.07 38.58 17.60
CA ARG A 43 -24.20 37.95 16.89
C ARG A 43 -24.48 36.54 17.40
N ILE A 44 -23.46 35.75 17.64
CA ILE A 44 -23.59 34.39 18.16
C ILE A 44 -24.08 34.42 19.62
N ALA A 45 -23.51 35.28 20.45
CA ALA A 45 -23.93 35.42 21.83
C ALA A 45 -25.43 35.77 21.94
N ARG A 46 -25.93 36.66 21.07
CA ARG A 46 -27.37 36.99 21.02
C ARG A 46 -28.20 35.72 20.73
N LYS A 47 -27.82 34.92 19.73
CA LYS A 47 -28.53 33.69 19.41
C LYS A 47 -28.56 32.71 20.59
N ILE A 48 -27.42 32.54 21.28
CA ILE A 48 -27.32 31.65 22.44
C ILE A 48 -28.20 32.17 23.58
N TYR A 49 -28.23 33.50 23.84
CA TYR A 49 -29.10 34.07 24.83
C TYR A 49 -30.61 34.02 24.44
N ASP A 50 -30.92 34.00 23.15
CA ASP A 50 -32.30 33.78 22.69
C ASP A 50 -32.72 32.32 22.91
N MET A 51 -31.86 31.36 22.71
CA MET A 51 -32.10 29.91 23.04
C MET A 51 -32.43 29.74 24.53
N LYS A 52 -31.83 30.54 25.41
CA LYS A 52 -32.14 30.53 26.84
C LYS A 52 -33.60 30.96 27.12
N LYS A 53 -34.14 31.88 26.36
CA LYS A 53 -35.54 32.29 26.49
C LYS A 53 -36.50 31.18 26.11
N ASP A 54 -36.05 30.26 25.25
CA ASP A 54 -36.79 29.07 24.80
C ASP A 54 -36.57 27.85 25.73
N GLY A 55 -35.92 28.07 26.89
CA GLY A 55 -35.73 27.03 27.92
C GLY A 55 -34.49 26.16 27.76
N ILE A 56 -33.60 26.48 26.82
CA ILE A 56 -32.32 25.81 26.65
C ILE A 56 -31.29 26.51 27.56
N ASP A 57 -30.62 25.76 28.43
CA ASP A 57 -29.66 26.29 29.41
C ASP A 57 -28.23 25.80 29.20
N HIS A 58 -28.00 24.90 28.20
CA HIS A 58 -26.67 24.48 27.77
C HIS A 58 -26.53 24.32 26.27
N ILE A 59 -25.29 24.44 25.80
CA ILE A 59 -24.88 24.25 24.39
C ILE A 59 -23.52 23.59 24.35
N SER A 60 -23.30 22.68 23.41
CA SER A 60 -21.99 22.07 23.22
C SER A 60 -21.01 23.02 22.50
N THR A 61 -19.71 22.83 22.75
CA THR A 61 -18.66 23.55 21.99
C THR A 61 -18.78 23.30 20.49
N ALA A 62 -19.16 22.11 20.06
CA ALA A 62 -19.40 21.78 18.65
C ALA A 62 -20.53 22.61 18.04
N ALA A 63 -21.65 22.80 18.78
CA ALA A 63 -22.76 23.62 18.32
C ALA A 63 -22.39 25.12 18.25
N ILE A 64 -21.58 25.63 19.19
CA ILE A 64 -21.02 26.99 19.10
C ILE A 64 -20.16 27.13 17.85
N ARG A 65 -19.27 26.20 17.56
CA ARG A 65 -18.43 26.19 16.35
C ARG A 65 -19.27 26.17 15.08
N ALA A 66 -20.33 25.38 15.02
CA ALA A 66 -21.25 25.36 13.88
C ALA A 66 -21.94 26.73 13.66
N LEU A 67 -22.30 27.42 14.74
CA LEU A 67 -22.82 28.81 14.66
C LEU A 67 -21.75 29.79 14.14
N VAL A 68 -20.50 29.67 14.57
CA VAL A 68 -19.36 30.46 14.07
C VAL A 68 -19.16 30.19 12.59
N SER A 69 -19.04 28.95 12.15
CA SER A 69 -18.87 28.55 10.75
C SER A 69 -19.99 29.12 9.87
N SER A 70 -21.27 29.01 10.31
CA SER A 70 -22.40 29.57 9.60
C SER A 70 -22.31 31.12 9.43
N HIS A 71 -21.72 31.83 10.39
CA HIS A 71 -21.55 33.27 10.31
C HIS A 71 -20.37 33.67 9.43
N LEU A 72 -19.25 32.95 9.51
CA LEU A 72 -18.08 33.14 8.65
C LEU A 72 -18.46 32.97 7.17
N LEU A 73 -19.21 31.92 6.82
CA LEU A 73 -19.72 31.71 5.45
C LEU A 73 -20.64 32.81 4.99
N LYS A 74 -21.52 33.36 5.86
CA LYS A 74 -22.40 34.50 5.53
C LYS A 74 -21.65 35.81 5.25
N GLU A 75 -20.49 35.99 5.87
CA GLU A 75 -19.60 37.12 5.62
C GLU A 75 -18.61 36.83 4.46
N ASN A 76 -18.76 35.67 3.75
CA ASN A 76 -17.87 35.22 2.67
C ASN A 76 -16.41 35.02 3.10
N LEU A 77 -16.20 34.60 4.36
CA LEU A 77 -14.90 34.35 4.98
C LEU A 77 -14.57 32.86 4.95
N VAL A 78 -14.43 32.29 3.75
CA VAL A 78 -14.28 30.83 3.53
C VAL A 78 -13.02 30.28 4.20
N GLU A 79 -11.88 30.94 4.01
CA GLU A 79 -10.60 30.50 4.61
C GLU A 79 -10.64 30.51 6.17
N ALA A 80 -11.33 31.50 6.75
CA ALA A 80 -11.53 31.57 8.20
C ALA A 80 -12.46 30.45 8.68
N GLU A 81 -13.49 30.12 7.90
CA GLU A 81 -14.37 28.98 8.20
C GLU A 81 -13.63 27.65 8.16
N GLU A 82 -12.79 27.42 7.17
CA GLU A 82 -11.96 26.21 7.06
C GLU A 82 -11.09 26.00 8.31
N LYS A 83 -10.51 27.06 8.86
CA LYS A 83 -9.72 27.02 10.10
C LYS A 83 -10.57 26.81 11.37
N ASN A 84 -11.84 27.27 11.37
CA ASN A 84 -12.75 27.09 12.51
C ASN A 84 -13.49 25.74 12.50
N ARG A 85 -13.49 25.04 11.40
CA ARG A 85 -14.27 23.82 11.16
C ARG A 85 -13.91 22.70 12.14
N VAL A 86 -14.91 21.94 12.60
CA VAL A 86 -14.70 20.71 13.37
C VAL A 86 -14.51 19.55 12.41
N LEU A 87 -13.42 18.82 12.59
CA LEU A 87 -13.15 17.57 11.87
C LEU A 87 -13.83 16.38 12.59
N GLY A 88 -14.28 15.40 11.82
CA GLY A 88 -14.84 14.17 12.41
C GLY A 88 -15.97 13.56 11.58
N MET A 89 -16.83 12.84 12.27
CA MET A 89 -18.01 12.18 11.71
C MET A 89 -19.26 12.53 12.52
N THR A 90 -20.43 12.33 11.91
CA THR A 90 -21.72 12.50 12.59
C THR A 90 -21.99 11.36 13.57
N VAL A 91 -22.92 11.58 14.52
CA VAL A 91 -23.38 10.52 15.44
C VAL A 91 -23.89 9.30 14.65
N THR A 92 -24.69 9.55 13.61
CA THR A 92 -25.26 8.47 12.78
C THR A 92 -24.17 7.65 12.09
N GLU A 93 -23.14 8.29 11.47
CA GLU A 93 -22.01 7.59 10.87
C GLU A 93 -21.24 6.76 11.89
N PHE A 94 -21.04 7.29 13.10
CA PHE A 94 -20.37 6.54 14.16
C PHE A 94 -21.21 5.34 14.65
N GLU A 95 -22.54 5.52 14.81
CA GLU A 95 -23.44 4.42 15.15
C GLU A 95 -23.48 3.33 14.08
N GLU A 96 -23.44 3.71 12.79
CA GLU A 96 -23.34 2.77 11.67
C GLU A 96 -21.99 2.02 11.69
N LEU A 97 -20.88 2.72 11.92
CA LEU A 97 -19.57 2.11 12.10
C LEU A 97 -19.56 1.12 13.26
N MET A 98 -20.14 1.49 14.40
CA MET A 98 -20.27 0.61 15.58
C MET A 98 -21.14 -0.62 15.31
N LYS A 99 -22.12 -0.52 14.41
CA LYS A 99 -23.05 -1.61 14.10
C LYS A 99 -22.53 -2.56 13.03
N ASN A 100 -21.90 -2.02 12.00
CA ASN A 100 -21.60 -2.74 10.75
C ASN A 100 -20.09 -3.00 10.55
N GLY A 101 -19.21 -2.32 11.30
CA GLY A 101 -17.78 -2.32 11.03
C GLY A 101 -17.45 -1.65 9.69
N CYS A 102 -16.32 -2.04 9.10
CA CYS A 102 -15.90 -1.57 7.79
C CYS A 102 -15.43 -2.73 6.90
N LYS A 103 -15.74 -2.64 5.61
CA LYS A 103 -15.34 -3.61 4.58
C LYS A 103 -14.15 -3.14 3.72
N ASP A 104 -13.32 -2.25 4.23
CA ASP A 104 -12.21 -1.71 3.46
C ASP A 104 -10.96 -2.59 3.59
N ASN A 105 -10.98 -3.75 2.92
CA ASN A 105 -9.84 -4.66 2.75
C ASN A 105 -9.10 -5.06 4.05
N ALA A 106 -9.80 -5.12 5.17
CA ALA A 106 -9.25 -5.49 6.46
C ALA A 106 -9.30 -7.00 6.70
N ASN A 107 -8.26 -7.57 7.30
CA ASN A 107 -8.26 -8.98 7.72
C ASN A 107 -9.31 -9.27 8.80
N ILE A 108 -9.56 -8.28 9.68
CA ILE A 108 -10.63 -8.28 10.66
C ILE A 108 -11.45 -7.00 10.45
N GLY A 109 -12.59 -7.13 9.80
CA GLY A 109 -13.45 -5.99 9.44
C GLY A 109 -14.26 -5.41 10.61
N TYR A 110 -14.28 -6.09 11.78
CA TYR A 110 -15.05 -5.66 12.94
C TYR A 110 -14.33 -6.03 14.23
N SER A 111 -13.76 -5.03 14.90
CA SER A 111 -13.11 -5.14 16.21
C SER A 111 -13.02 -3.77 16.86
N PRO A 112 -12.80 -3.65 18.18
CA PRO A 112 -12.61 -2.35 18.84
C PRO A 112 -11.52 -1.49 18.20
N GLU A 113 -10.38 -2.08 17.84
CA GLU A 113 -9.26 -1.38 17.20
C GLU A 113 -9.64 -0.86 15.82
N MET A 114 -10.43 -1.60 15.04
CA MET A 114 -10.92 -1.15 13.74
C MET A 114 -11.87 0.05 13.88
N ILE A 115 -12.77 0.04 14.85
CA ILE A 115 -13.66 1.18 15.12
C ILE A 115 -12.84 2.43 15.45
N THR A 116 -11.86 2.29 16.35
CA THR A 116 -10.94 3.40 16.71
C THR A 116 -10.19 3.93 15.51
N LYS A 117 -9.63 3.02 14.69
CA LYS A 117 -8.90 3.39 13.47
C LYS A 117 -9.78 4.19 12.50
N TYR A 118 -10.98 3.70 12.18
CA TYR A 118 -11.85 4.38 11.21
C TYR A 118 -12.37 5.72 11.71
N ALA A 119 -12.64 5.86 13.00
CA ALA A 119 -13.00 7.15 13.60
C ALA A 119 -11.84 8.15 13.46
N TYR A 120 -10.60 7.72 13.71
CA TYR A 120 -9.41 8.54 13.50
C TYR A 120 -9.18 8.85 12.01
N ASP A 121 -9.33 7.86 11.13
CA ASP A 121 -9.14 8.02 9.68
C ASP A 121 -10.05 9.11 9.11
N SER A 122 -11.29 9.23 9.59
CA SER A 122 -12.22 10.28 9.17
C SER A 122 -11.66 11.67 9.48
N ILE A 123 -11.11 11.87 10.68
CA ILE A 123 -10.48 13.14 11.08
C ILE A 123 -9.23 13.42 10.25
N ALA A 124 -8.34 12.44 10.15
CA ALA A 124 -7.04 12.61 9.50
C ALA A 124 -7.16 12.87 7.99
N LYS A 125 -8.09 12.20 7.30
CA LYS A 125 -8.37 12.43 5.87
C LYS A 125 -8.91 13.83 5.61
N GLN A 126 -9.86 14.29 6.43
CA GLN A 126 -10.41 15.66 6.32
C GLN A 126 -9.30 16.70 6.54
N TYR A 127 -8.47 16.50 7.57
CA TYR A 127 -7.36 17.40 7.84
C TYR A 127 -6.35 17.41 6.69
N ALA A 128 -5.98 16.26 6.15
CA ALA A 128 -5.05 16.17 5.02
C ALA A 128 -5.55 16.94 3.79
N LEU A 129 -6.84 16.81 3.44
CA LEU A 129 -7.44 17.51 2.31
C LEU A 129 -7.55 19.02 2.55
N GLN A 130 -7.66 19.45 3.80
CA GLN A 130 -7.69 20.87 4.17
C GLN A 130 -6.30 21.52 4.17
N ASP A 131 -5.28 20.77 4.62
CA ASP A 131 -3.92 21.28 4.84
C ASP A 131 -3.05 21.27 3.56
N MET A 132 -3.26 20.29 2.66
CA MET A 132 -2.50 20.24 1.41
C MET A 132 -2.82 21.39 0.46
N PRO A 133 -1.94 21.72 -0.52
CA PRO A 133 -2.24 22.74 -1.52
C PRO A 133 -3.59 22.50 -2.20
N LYS A 134 -4.39 23.56 -2.34
CA LYS A 134 -5.79 23.47 -2.80
C LYS A 134 -5.95 22.70 -4.12
N HIS A 135 -5.09 22.93 -5.12
CA HIS A 135 -5.16 22.24 -6.40
C HIS A 135 -4.91 20.74 -6.28
N CYS A 136 -4.14 20.31 -5.26
CA CYS A 136 -3.92 18.89 -4.95
C CYS A 136 -5.17 18.26 -4.33
N ALA A 137 -5.78 18.94 -3.35
CA ALA A 137 -7.03 18.50 -2.75
C ALA A 137 -8.16 18.45 -3.80
N ASP A 138 -8.31 19.48 -4.63
CA ASP A 138 -9.31 19.55 -5.68
C ASP A 138 -9.15 18.40 -6.70
N ALA A 139 -7.93 18.07 -7.12
CA ALA A 139 -7.67 16.97 -8.04
C ALA A 139 -8.06 15.61 -7.43
N HIS A 140 -7.82 15.42 -6.12
CA HIS A 140 -8.28 14.23 -5.40
C HIS A 140 -9.81 14.17 -5.33
N ILE A 141 -10.46 15.25 -4.88
CA ILE A 141 -11.92 15.32 -4.70
C ILE A 141 -12.62 15.10 -6.04
N GLN A 142 -12.14 15.74 -7.11
CA GLN A 142 -12.71 15.62 -8.45
C GLN A 142 -12.42 14.26 -9.12
N GLY A 143 -11.50 13.46 -8.57
CA GLY A 143 -11.19 12.11 -9.02
C GLY A 143 -10.18 11.99 -10.16
N PHE A 144 -9.49 13.06 -10.54
CA PHE A 144 -8.40 13.01 -11.53
C PHE A 144 -7.15 12.32 -11.00
N VAL A 145 -6.91 12.49 -9.68
CA VAL A 145 -5.82 11.86 -8.95
C VAL A 145 -6.38 11.21 -7.68
N HIS A 146 -5.80 10.09 -7.27
CA HIS A 146 -6.04 9.51 -5.95
C HIS A 146 -4.76 9.57 -5.13
N HIS A 147 -4.77 10.35 -4.07
CA HIS A 147 -3.69 10.35 -3.07
C HIS A 147 -3.96 9.21 -2.10
N HIS A 148 -3.02 8.28 -2.02
CA HIS A 148 -3.15 7.10 -1.15
C HIS A 148 -2.85 7.42 0.30
N ASP A 149 -3.48 6.66 1.21
CA ASP A 149 -3.22 6.68 2.65
C ASP A 149 -3.32 8.10 3.23
N LEU A 150 -4.41 8.82 2.92
CA LEU A 150 -4.64 10.18 3.41
C LEU A 150 -4.70 10.26 4.93
N GLU A 151 -5.15 9.21 5.61
CA GLU A 151 -5.16 9.08 7.07
C GLU A 151 -3.75 9.14 7.68
N TYR A 152 -2.73 8.81 6.88
CA TYR A 152 -1.32 8.85 7.27
C TYR A 152 -0.53 9.95 6.56
N PHE A 153 -1.21 10.90 5.93
CA PHE A 153 -0.59 11.92 5.07
C PHE A 153 0.57 12.66 5.75
N HIS A 154 0.41 13.03 7.02
CA HIS A 154 1.41 13.81 7.76
C HIS A 154 2.41 12.95 8.53
N THR A 155 2.13 11.66 8.74
CA THR A 155 2.81 10.88 9.78
C THR A 155 3.59 9.69 9.28
N ARG A 156 3.27 9.11 8.10
CA ARG A 156 3.87 7.85 7.68
C ARG A 156 4.31 7.85 6.21
N PRO A 157 5.53 7.39 5.93
CA PRO A 157 5.89 6.90 4.59
C PRO A 157 5.18 5.57 4.30
N ASN A 158 5.28 5.07 3.04
CA ASN A 158 4.51 3.90 2.61
C ASN A 158 5.19 2.57 2.98
N CYS A 159 6.23 2.14 2.27
CA CYS A 159 6.81 0.81 2.41
C CYS A 159 8.30 0.85 2.74
N MET A 160 8.79 -0.24 3.37
CA MET A 160 10.18 -0.38 3.77
C MET A 160 10.72 -1.78 3.49
N ASN A 161 11.93 -1.85 2.90
CA ASN A 161 12.76 -3.05 2.84
C ASN A 161 13.90 -2.94 3.85
N PHE A 162 13.88 -3.76 4.87
CA PHE A 162 14.94 -3.84 5.87
C PHE A 162 16.11 -4.71 5.38
N ASP A 163 17.30 -4.20 5.59
CA ASP A 163 18.52 -5.02 5.61
C ASP A 163 18.64 -5.69 6.97
N LEU A 164 18.42 -6.99 7.02
CA LEU A 164 18.43 -7.71 8.30
C LEU A 164 19.79 -7.70 9.00
N ARG A 165 20.90 -7.38 8.27
CA ARG A 165 22.23 -7.20 8.85
C ARG A 165 22.29 -6.07 9.88
N PHE A 166 21.46 -5.04 9.71
CA PHE A 166 21.35 -3.99 10.72
C PHE A 166 20.99 -4.58 12.09
N PHE A 167 19.99 -5.42 12.15
CA PHE A 167 19.55 -6.06 13.41
C PHE A 167 20.52 -7.13 13.89
N ALA A 168 21.14 -7.87 12.96
CA ALA A 168 22.17 -8.86 13.30
C ALA A 168 23.40 -8.21 14.02
N ARG A 169 23.78 -6.97 13.62
CA ARG A 169 24.88 -6.23 14.26
C ARG A 169 24.46 -5.45 15.51
N ASN A 170 23.28 -4.84 15.48
CA ASN A 170 22.89 -3.86 16.48
C ASN A 170 21.93 -4.41 17.56
N GLY A 171 21.32 -5.58 17.29
CA GLY A 171 20.18 -6.05 18.07
C GLY A 171 18.92 -5.25 17.75
N LEU A 172 18.02 -5.09 18.72
CA LEU A 172 16.72 -4.45 18.49
C LEU A 172 16.39 -3.46 19.62
N LYS A 173 16.01 -2.22 19.23
CA LYS A 173 15.39 -1.20 20.06
C LYS A 173 14.09 -0.78 19.39
N ILE A 174 12.94 -1.22 19.93
CA ILE A 174 11.63 -0.97 19.31
C ILE A 174 11.25 0.51 19.30
N ASP A 175 11.61 1.22 20.37
CA ASP A 175 11.39 2.67 20.54
C ASP A 175 12.52 3.55 19.95
N GLY A 176 13.54 2.94 19.35
CA GLY A 176 14.71 3.60 18.78
C GLY A 176 15.75 4.04 19.81
N LYS A 177 15.33 4.46 20.99
CA LYS A 177 16.21 4.97 22.09
C LYS A 177 16.57 3.89 23.10
N GLY A 178 15.67 2.95 23.36
CA GLY A 178 15.81 1.91 24.38
C GLY A 178 15.44 2.41 25.79
N GLU A 179 14.55 3.39 25.86
CA GLU A 179 14.09 4.01 27.11
C GLU A 179 12.76 3.42 27.60
N MET A 180 11.84 3.11 26.67
CA MET A 180 10.49 2.70 26.96
C MET A 180 10.26 1.19 26.79
N GLY A 181 11.15 0.49 26.11
CA GLY A 181 11.04 -0.94 25.83
C GLY A 181 12.31 -1.70 26.20
N SER A 182 12.23 -3.04 26.17
CA SER A 182 13.40 -3.89 26.35
C SER A 182 14.35 -3.75 25.13
N VAL A 183 15.63 -3.65 25.40
CA VAL A 183 16.68 -3.63 24.39
C VAL A 183 17.22 -5.05 24.21
N ALA A 184 17.20 -5.56 22.99
CA ALA A 184 17.81 -6.83 22.64
C ALA A 184 19.23 -6.64 22.08
N ASN A 185 20.17 -7.42 22.59
CA ASN A 185 21.51 -7.53 22.01
C ASN A 185 21.48 -8.23 20.64
N PRO A 186 22.56 -8.17 19.84
CA PRO A 186 22.74 -9.02 18.67
C PRO A 186 22.43 -10.48 18.95
N ALA A 187 21.67 -11.09 18.05
CA ALA A 187 21.19 -12.45 18.26
C ALA A 187 22.31 -13.48 18.26
N LYS A 188 22.21 -14.48 19.15
CA LYS A 188 23.17 -15.60 19.25
C LYS A 188 22.73 -16.83 18.45
N THR A 189 21.47 -16.90 18.08
CA THR A 189 20.90 -18.04 17.38
C THR A 189 19.93 -17.60 16.28
N LEU A 190 19.66 -18.48 15.33
CA LEU A 190 18.73 -18.23 14.23
C LEU A 190 17.34 -17.87 14.74
N GLU A 191 16.81 -18.58 15.74
CA GLU A 191 15.47 -18.34 16.29
C GLU A 191 15.37 -16.96 16.91
N VAL A 192 16.42 -16.53 17.64
CA VAL A 192 16.43 -15.20 18.30
C VAL A 192 16.47 -14.11 17.25
N LEU A 193 17.28 -14.27 16.17
CA LEU A 193 17.30 -13.30 15.08
C LEU A 193 15.94 -13.22 14.40
N LEU A 194 15.32 -14.34 14.06
CA LEU A 194 14.00 -14.38 13.43
C LEU A 194 12.92 -13.69 14.29
N ASN A 195 12.96 -13.88 15.62
CA ASN A 195 12.07 -13.18 16.54
C ASN A 195 12.33 -11.66 16.56
N GLN A 196 13.61 -11.24 16.56
CA GLN A 196 13.95 -9.81 16.48
C GLN A 196 13.48 -9.19 15.17
N LEU A 197 13.65 -9.87 14.03
CA LEU A 197 13.20 -9.41 12.73
C LEU A 197 11.66 -9.28 12.66
N GLN A 198 10.94 -10.23 13.24
CA GLN A 198 9.48 -10.12 13.34
C GLN A 198 9.07 -8.88 14.14
N HIS A 199 9.67 -8.65 15.32
CA HIS A 199 9.37 -7.47 16.13
C HIS A 199 9.79 -6.17 15.43
N ALA A 200 10.90 -6.17 14.68
CA ALA A 200 11.32 -5.04 13.85
C ALA A 200 10.26 -4.70 12.78
N MET A 201 9.74 -5.74 12.08
CA MET A 201 8.64 -5.52 11.12
C MET A 201 7.34 -5.07 11.81
N MET A 202 7.03 -5.57 13.01
CA MET A 202 5.87 -5.08 13.79
C MET A 202 6.03 -3.61 14.18
N ALA A 203 7.23 -3.20 14.64
CA ALA A 203 7.55 -1.80 14.88
C ALA A 203 7.45 -0.98 13.58
N GLY A 204 8.00 -1.49 12.48
CA GLY A 204 7.84 -0.90 11.14
C GLY A 204 6.38 -0.71 10.75
N ALA A 205 5.50 -1.66 11.03
CA ALA A 205 4.07 -1.55 10.72
C ALA A 205 3.36 -0.43 11.49
N THR A 206 3.94 0.07 12.58
CA THR A 206 3.40 1.24 13.31
C THR A 206 3.82 2.57 12.69
N VAL A 207 4.91 2.60 11.92
CA VAL A 207 5.52 3.81 11.35
C VAL A 207 5.44 3.91 9.83
N PHE A 208 5.11 2.82 9.14
CA PHE A 208 4.83 2.79 7.70
C PHE A 208 3.36 2.48 7.44
N SER A 209 2.79 3.05 6.37
CA SER A 209 1.40 2.79 5.98
C SER A 209 1.23 1.51 5.15
N GLY A 210 2.28 1.07 4.46
CA GLY A 210 2.32 -0.11 3.61
C GLY A 210 3.02 -1.32 4.22
N GLY A 211 3.64 -2.14 3.37
CA GLY A 211 4.29 -3.39 3.76
C GLY A 211 5.73 -3.23 4.22
N GLN A 212 6.21 -4.21 4.99
CA GLN A 212 7.60 -4.36 5.39
C GLN A 212 8.20 -5.58 4.72
N GLY A 213 9.39 -5.43 4.13
CA GLY A 213 10.13 -6.50 3.49
C GLY A 213 11.45 -6.80 4.19
N LEU A 214 11.87 -8.06 4.13
CA LEU A 214 13.23 -8.51 4.45
C LEU A 214 13.86 -9.01 3.15
N VAL A 215 14.91 -8.34 2.72
CA VAL A 215 15.56 -8.65 1.44
C VAL A 215 16.59 -9.75 1.61
N ASN A 216 16.82 -10.56 0.55
CA ASN A 216 17.81 -11.64 0.51
C ASN A 216 17.80 -12.52 1.78
N PHE A 217 16.60 -12.90 2.19
CA PHE A 217 16.32 -13.44 3.51
C PHE A 217 17.14 -14.68 3.84
N ASN A 218 17.13 -15.70 2.97
CA ASN A 218 17.91 -16.91 3.17
C ASN A 218 19.43 -16.68 3.06
N THR A 219 19.88 -15.84 2.11
CA THR A 219 21.28 -15.47 1.93
C THR A 219 21.84 -14.83 3.20
N LEU A 220 21.16 -13.80 3.71
CA LEU A 220 21.65 -13.03 4.86
C LEU A 220 21.49 -13.78 6.19
N LEU A 221 20.59 -14.75 6.29
CA LEU A 221 20.44 -15.63 7.45
C LEU A 221 21.41 -16.83 7.47
N ALA A 222 22.00 -17.17 6.33
CA ALA A 222 22.82 -18.38 6.18
C ALA A 222 23.92 -18.54 7.24
N PRO A 223 24.66 -17.48 7.66
CA PRO A 223 25.67 -17.61 8.72
C PRO A 223 25.11 -18.09 10.07
N PHE A 224 23.82 -17.84 10.36
CA PHE A 224 23.15 -18.30 11.59
C PHE A 224 22.69 -19.76 11.51
N ALA A 225 22.67 -20.35 10.32
CA ALA A 225 22.30 -21.75 10.11
C ALA A 225 23.51 -22.71 10.17
N LYS A 226 24.74 -22.18 10.13
CA LYS A 226 25.96 -22.99 10.13
C LYS A 226 26.03 -23.93 11.33
N GLY A 227 26.25 -25.20 11.03
CA GLY A 227 26.38 -26.26 12.04
C GLY A 227 25.06 -26.71 12.68
N ARG A 228 23.90 -26.19 12.22
CA ARG A 228 22.59 -26.62 12.69
C ARG A 228 22.05 -27.80 11.91
N THR A 229 21.16 -28.56 12.54
CA THR A 229 20.43 -29.59 11.82
C THR A 229 19.34 -29.00 10.93
N TYR A 230 19.04 -29.66 9.80
CA TYR A 230 17.91 -29.20 8.95
C TYR A 230 16.59 -29.10 9.72
N LYS A 231 16.35 -30.02 10.66
CA LYS A 231 15.16 -30.01 11.52
C LYS A 231 15.04 -28.73 12.34
N ASP A 232 16.16 -28.27 12.91
CA ASP A 232 16.17 -27.04 13.74
C ASP A 232 15.97 -25.81 12.86
N ILE A 233 16.59 -25.78 11.66
CA ILE A 233 16.40 -24.71 10.68
C ILE A 233 14.93 -24.64 10.27
N LYS A 234 14.34 -25.77 9.86
CA LYS A 234 12.93 -25.83 9.44
C LYS A 234 11.97 -25.39 10.55
N GLN A 235 12.22 -25.83 11.80
CA GLN A 235 11.40 -25.43 12.95
C GLN A 235 11.48 -23.93 13.20
N SER A 236 12.66 -23.32 13.05
CA SER A 236 12.84 -21.87 13.22
C SER A 236 12.09 -21.08 12.15
N ILE A 237 12.17 -21.50 10.88
CA ILE A 237 11.43 -20.90 9.76
C ILE A 237 9.93 -21.08 9.93
N GLN A 238 9.46 -22.26 10.35
CA GLN A 238 8.05 -22.51 10.61
C GLN A 238 7.51 -21.55 11.69
N SER A 239 8.23 -21.41 12.81
CA SER A 239 7.86 -20.47 13.87
C SER A 239 7.74 -19.03 13.36
N PHE A 240 8.70 -18.57 12.54
CA PHE A 240 8.69 -17.23 11.96
C PHE A 240 7.47 -17.01 11.04
N ILE A 241 7.18 -17.93 10.11
CA ILE A 241 6.06 -17.82 9.18
C ILE A 241 4.72 -17.81 9.95
N PHE A 242 4.54 -18.72 10.94
CA PHE A 242 3.34 -18.72 11.77
C PHE A 242 3.16 -17.40 12.53
N ASN A 243 4.22 -16.89 13.13
CA ASN A 243 4.18 -15.63 13.85
C ASN A 243 3.81 -14.43 12.96
N CYS A 244 4.26 -14.39 11.70
CA CYS A 244 3.85 -13.36 10.74
C CYS A 244 2.34 -13.42 10.46
N ASN A 245 1.72 -14.59 10.48
CA ASN A 245 0.28 -14.76 10.25
C ASN A 245 -0.59 -14.50 11.50
N MET A 246 0.00 -14.63 12.71
CA MET A 246 -0.70 -14.42 13.98
C MET A 246 -0.61 -13.00 14.53
N GLY A 247 0.30 -12.18 13.99
CA GLY A 247 0.54 -10.80 14.44
C GLY A 247 -0.56 -9.82 14.02
N LEU A 248 -1.75 -9.89 14.61
CA LEU A 248 -2.94 -9.10 14.23
C LEU A 248 -2.99 -7.66 14.73
N VAL A 249 -1.99 -7.20 15.47
CA VAL A 249 -2.11 -5.99 16.30
C VAL A 249 -1.40 -4.74 15.77
N CYS A 250 -0.86 -4.77 14.57
CA CYS A 250 -0.01 -3.68 14.14
C CYS A 250 -0.76 -2.43 13.67
N ARG A 251 -1.98 -2.59 13.11
CA ARG A 251 -2.80 -1.49 12.55
C ARG A 251 -4.28 -1.86 12.56
N GLY A 252 -4.90 -1.75 13.71
CA GLY A 252 -6.37 -1.96 13.80
C GLY A 252 -6.80 -3.29 13.21
N GLY A 253 -7.05 -4.12 12.82
CA GLY A 253 -7.52 -5.39 12.27
C GLY A 253 -6.69 -5.93 11.09
N GLN A 254 -5.50 -5.39 10.79
CA GLN A 254 -4.62 -5.95 9.77
C GLN A 254 -3.55 -6.85 10.38
N VAL A 255 -3.26 -7.98 9.72
CA VAL A 255 -2.06 -8.77 10.01
C VAL A 255 -0.81 -8.01 9.57
N LEU A 256 0.35 -8.47 10.04
CA LEU A 256 1.63 -7.93 9.60
C LEU A 256 1.80 -8.12 8.09
N PHE A 257 1.64 -7.03 7.32
CA PHE A 257 1.81 -7.04 5.87
C PHE A 257 3.29 -7.13 5.52
N SER A 258 3.78 -8.36 5.48
CA SER A 258 5.20 -8.70 5.38
C SER A 258 5.54 -9.40 4.06
N SER A 259 6.78 -9.24 3.62
CA SER A 259 7.36 -9.96 2.48
C SER A 259 8.79 -10.38 2.77
N ILE A 260 9.22 -11.48 2.17
CA ILE A 260 10.61 -11.93 2.19
C ILE A 260 11.11 -12.17 0.75
N GLY A 261 12.24 -11.58 0.42
CA GLY A 261 12.96 -11.87 -0.82
C GLY A 261 13.87 -13.08 -0.61
N VAL A 262 13.73 -14.12 -1.45
CA VAL A 262 14.43 -15.39 -1.31
C VAL A 262 15.23 -15.67 -2.57
N ASP A 263 16.47 -16.11 -2.42
CA ASP A 263 17.43 -16.31 -3.50
C ASP A 263 17.73 -17.80 -3.71
N LEU A 264 17.68 -18.27 -4.95
CA LEU A 264 18.09 -19.64 -5.30
C LEU A 264 19.61 -19.80 -5.16
N SER A 265 20.33 -18.82 -5.66
CA SER A 265 21.79 -18.70 -5.54
C SER A 265 22.13 -17.41 -4.81
N ILE A 266 23.26 -17.41 -4.08
CA ILE A 266 23.75 -16.20 -3.42
C ILE A 266 24.05 -15.14 -4.49
N PRO A 267 23.41 -13.94 -4.41
CA PRO A 267 23.61 -12.89 -5.41
C PRO A 267 25.07 -12.46 -5.51
N GLU A 268 25.58 -12.24 -6.72
CA GLU A 268 26.95 -11.78 -6.96
C GLU A 268 27.25 -10.47 -6.19
N VAL A 269 26.27 -9.58 -6.11
CA VAL A 269 26.36 -8.30 -5.40
C VAL A 269 26.54 -8.45 -3.87
N LEU A 270 26.27 -9.64 -3.31
CA LEU A 270 26.44 -9.97 -1.90
C LEU A 270 27.52 -11.02 -1.66
N ALA A 271 27.95 -11.76 -2.68
CA ALA A 271 28.83 -12.91 -2.55
C ALA A 271 30.13 -12.60 -1.78
N ASN A 272 30.75 -11.46 -2.06
CA ASN A 272 31.99 -11.02 -1.44
C ASN A 272 31.78 -10.06 -0.24
N GLU A 273 30.54 -9.80 0.17
CA GLU A 273 30.27 -9.00 1.36
C GLU A 273 30.57 -9.77 2.64
N PRO A 274 31.03 -9.08 3.71
CA PRO A 274 31.28 -9.71 5.00
C PRO A 274 30.03 -10.39 5.55
N ALA A 275 30.12 -11.68 5.83
CA ALA A 275 29.03 -12.47 6.38
C ALA A 275 28.88 -12.23 7.88
N ILE A 276 27.73 -11.67 8.27
CA ILE A 276 27.41 -11.36 9.66
C ILE A 276 26.68 -12.52 10.31
N GLY A 277 27.32 -13.13 11.29
CA GLY A 277 26.81 -14.28 12.03
C GLY A 277 26.35 -13.94 13.46
N PRO A 278 26.19 -14.98 14.29
CA PRO A 278 25.82 -14.84 15.69
C PRO A 278 26.62 -13.79 16.43
N GLU A 279 25.95 -13.03 17.33
CA GLU A 279 26.53 -11.94 18.12
C GLU A 279 27.05 -10.75 17.27
N GLY A 280 26.68 -10.68 15.99
CA GLY A 280 27.16 -9.66 15.06
C GLY A 280 28.59 -9.87 14.55
N VAL A 281 29.17 -11.04 14.79
CA VAL A 281 30.55 -11.33 14.42
C VAL A 281 30.65 -11.62 12.92
N ILE A 282 31.62 -11.00 12.25
CA ILE A 282 31.93 -11.27 10.83
C ILE A 282 32.74 -12.57 10.77
N ASN A 283 32.27 -13.51 9.91
CA ASN A 283 32.92 -14.78 9.70
C ASN A 283 32.90 -15.18 8.21
N GLY A 284 33.94 -14.82 7.48
CA GLY A 284 34.02 -15.04 6.03
C GLY A 284 33.17 -14.10 5.21
N VAL A 285 32.76 -14.54 4.04
CA VAL A 285 31.90 -13.83 3.09
C VAL A 285 30.64 -14.66 2.82
N TYR A 286 29.58 -14.04 2.30
CA TYR A 286 28.33 -14.78 2.07
C TYR A 286 28.48 -15.94 1.10
N ALA A 287 29.38 -15.86 0.13
CA ALA A 287 29.67 -16.99 -0.79
C ALA A 287 30.08 -18.29 -0.08
N ASP A 288 30.62 -18.18 1.14
CA ASP A 288 31.03 -19.34 1.94
C ASP A 288 29.86 -20.13 2.53
N TYR A 289 28.61 -19.64 2.37
CA TYR A 289 27.41 -20.15 3.05
C TYR A 289 26.30 -20.62 2.11
N GLN A 290 26.64 -21.00 0.86
CA GLN A 290 25.62 -21.46 -0.11
C GLN A 290 24.85 -22.69 0.40
N GLU A 291 25.52 -23.64 1.06
CA GLU A 291 24.86 -24.84 1.60
C GLU A 291 23.80 -24.47 2.66
N GLU A 292 24.13 -23.55 3.56
CA GLU A 292 23.21 -23.09 4.59
C GLU A 292 22.05 -22.27 3.99
N ALA A 293 22.33 -21.44 2.99
CA ALA A 293 21.31 -20.69 2.25
C ALA A 293 20.33 -21.63 1.54
N ASP A 294 20.81 -22.73 0.96
CA ASP A 294 20.01 -23.78 0.31
C ASP A 294 19.11 -24.51 1.31
N LEU A 295 19.61 -24.81 2.52
CA LEU A 295 18.81 -25.43 3.57
C LEU A 295 17.67 -24.51 4.05
N ILE A 296 17.94 -23.21 4.21
CA ILE A 296 16.93 -22.22 4.57
C ILE A 296 15.90 -22.07 3.43
N PHE A 297 16.36 -21.97 2.17
CA PHE A 297 15.50 -21.92 1.00
C PHE A 297 14.52 -23.09 0.96
N ARG A 298 15.04 -24.30 1.11
CA ARG A 298 14.24 -25.52 1.19
C ARG A 298 13.24 -25.49 2.33
N ALA A 299 13.66 -25.04 3.52
CA ALA A 299 12.78 -24.94 4.69
C ALA A 299 11.63 -23.97 4.44
N ILE A 300 11.89 -22.81 3.79
CA ILE A 300 10.86 -21.82 3.42
C ILE A 300 9.83 -22.45 2.48
N LEU A 301 10.30 -23.17 1.44
CA LEU A 301 9.40 -23.85 0.49
C LEU A 301 8.53 -24.90 1.16
N GLU A 302 9.13 -25.81 1.92
CA GLU A 302 8.41 -26.90 2.58
C GLU A 302 7.39 -26.35 3.59
N VAL A 303 7.75 -25.32 4.38
CA VAL A 303 6.84 -24.69 5.34
C VAL A 303 5.73 -23.90 4.62
N SER A 304 6.02 -23.27 3.48
CA SER A 304 4.98 -22.54 2.72
C SER A 304 3.90 -23.47 2.16
N ASP A 305 4.25 -24.74 1.90
CA ASP A 305 3.32 -25.76 1.42
C ASP A 305 2.57 -26.46 2.57
N GLU A 306 3.12 -26.40 3.79
CA GLU A 306 2.39 -26.81 4.99
C GLU A 306 1.19 -25.88 5.20
N LYS A 307 0.06 -26.48 5.49
CA LYS A 307 -1.15 -25.72 5.86
C LYS A 307 -1.16 -25.50 7.36
N ASP A 308 -1.86 -24.47 7.80
CA ASP A 308 -2.09 -24.26 9.22
C ASP A 308 -3.01 -25.34 9.85
N ALA A 309 -3.23 -25.30 11.16
CA ALA A 309 -4.07 -26.29 11.87
C ALA A 309 -5.53 -26.30 11.38
N ALA A 310 -5.98 -25.23 10.73
CA ALA A 310 -7.28 -25.14 10.10
C ALA A 310 -7.30 -25.67 8.66
N GLY A 311 -6.13 -25.97 8.07
CA GLY A 311 -6.00 -26.44 6.70
C GLY A 311 -5.84 -25.33 5.64
N ALA A 312 -5.65 -24.07 6.05
CA ALA A 312 -5.46 -22.94 5.13
C ALA A 312 -3.97 -22.71 4.84
N TYR A 313 -3.68 -22.17 3.62
CA TYR A 313 -2.32 -21.74 3.30
C TYR A 313 -1.92 -20.49 4.10
N HIS A 314 -0.64 -20.37 4.42
CA HIS A 314 -0.06 -19.17 4.98
C HIS A 314 -0.14 -18.02 3.96
N ARG A 315 -0.67 -16.87 4.37
CA ARG A 315 -0.86 -15.69 3.51
C ARG A 315 0.30 -14.72 3.59
N PHE A 316 1.02 -14.73 4.73
CA PHE A 316 2.18 -13.90 5.00
C PHE A 316 3.31 -14.73 5.61
N PRO A 317 4.57 -14.29 5.43
CA PRO A 317 5.00 -13.23 4.51
C PRO A 317 4.74 -13.60 3.03
N ASN A 318 4.58 -12.62 2.15
CA ASN A 318 4.67 -12.87 0.71
C ASN A 318 6.09 -13.39 0.40
N ILE A 319 6.19 -14.55 -0.22
CA ILE A 319 7.48 -15.19 -0.53
C ILE A 319 7.83 -14.90 -1.98
N LEU A 320 8.88 -14.10 -2.18
CA LEU A 320 9.29 -13.52 -3.45
C LEU A 320 10.61 -14.19 -3.89
N PHE A 321 10.55 -15.08 -4.88
CA PHE A 321 11.73 -15.75 -5.41
C PHE A 321 12.43 -14.86 -6.44
N ASN A 322 13.62 -14.36 -6.09
CA ASN A 322 14.47 -13.58 -6.97
C ASN A 322 15.22 -14.53 -7.90
N ILE A 323 14.97 -14.43 -9.20
CA ILE A 323 15.51 -15.35 -10.19
C ILE A 323 16.56 -14.63 -11.01
N ARG A 324 17.78 -15.19 -11.05
CA ARG A 324 18.95 -14.68 -11.74
C ARG A 324 19.39 -15.62 -12.85
N GLU A 325 20.39 -15.19 -13.62
CA GLU A 325 21.00 -16.02 -14.66
C GLU A 325 21.54 -17.31 -14.05
N GLY A 326 21.26 -18.46 -14.69
CA GLY A 326 21.64 -19.78 -14.21
C GLY A 326 20.65 -20.46 -13.27
N ASP A 327 19.82 -19.72 -12.51
CA ASP A 327 18.95 -20.30 -11.48
C ASP A 327 17.94 -21.33 -12.02
N PHE A 328 17.48 -21.14 -13.27
CA PHE A 328 16.49 -22.03 -13.91
C PHE A 328 17.07 -22.83 -15.08
N ASP A 329 18.38 -22.98 -15.19
CA ASP A 329 18.99 -23.71 -16.29
C ASP A 329 18.76 -25.24 -16.17
N GLU A 330 18.74 -25.75 -14.94
CA GLU A 330 18.53 -27.18 -14.67
C GLU A 330 17.32 -27.43 -13.75
N TYR A 331 16.50 -28.41 -14.09
CA TYR A 331 15.36 -28.85 -13.27
C TYR A 331 15.81 -29.82 -12.19
N THR A 332 16.65 -29.37 -11.24
CA THR A 332 17.26 -30.17 -10.16
C THR A 332 17.21 -29.42 -8.83
N GLY A 333 17.48 -30.11 -7.73
CA GLY A 333 17.65 -29.52 -6.39
C GLY A 333 16.48 -28.59 -5.97
N ASN A 334 16.83 -27.43 -5.46
CA ASN A 334 15.88 -26.43 -5.00
C ASN A 334 15.06 -25.81 -6.15
N CYS A 335 15.60 -25.71 -7.38
CA CYS A 335 14.84 -25.29 -8.54
C CYS A 335 13.68 -26.25 -8.83
N LYS A 336 13.93 -27.54 -8.81
CA LYS A 336 12.90 -28.58 -8.97
C LYS A 336 11.84 -28.48 -7.86
N LEU A 337 12.28 -28.40 -6.60
CA LEU A 337 11.37 -28.31 -5.44
C LEU A 337 10.47 -27.07 -5.52
N LEU A 338 11.02 -25.91 -5.91
CA LEU A 338 10.27 -24.66 -6.10
C LEU A 338 9.10 -24.85 -7.10
N HIS A 339 9.36 -25.54 -8.20
CA HIS A 339 8.35 -25.72 -9.23
C HIS A 339 7.34 -26.83 -8.91
N GLU A 340 7.77 -27.91 -8.24
CA GLU A 340 6.87 -28.96 -7.77
C GLU A 340 5.86 -28.40 -6.72
N ILE A 341 6.34 -27.62 -5.77
CA ILE A 341 5.48 -26.94 -4.79
C ILE A 341 4.66 -25.85 -5.47
N GLY A 342 5.27 -24.99 -6.28
CA GLY A 342 4.62 -23.87 -6.97
C GLY A 342 3.51 -24.29 -7.93
N ALA A 343 3.56 -25.53 -8.45
CA ALA A 343 2.48 -26.08 -9.26
C ALA A 343 1.15 -26.20 -8.48
N ASN A 344 1.20 -26.37 -7.18
CA ASN A 344 0.01 -26.51 -6.32
C ASN A 344 -0.20 -25.33 -5.36
N ASN A 345 0.89 -24.77 -4.82
CA ASN A 345 0.82 -23.66 -3.86
C ASN A 345 0.58 -22.33 -4.60
N PRO A 346 -0.57 -21.65 -4.40
CA PRO A 346 -0.89 -20.42 -5.11
C PRO A 346 -0.23 -19.16 -4.52
N THR A 347 0.49 -19.27 -3.38
CA THR A 347 0.96 -18.10 -2.62
C THR A 347 2.33 -17.60 -3.01
N LEU A 348 3.02 -18.29 -3.94
CA LEU A 348 4.38 -17.98 -4.36
C LEU A 348 4.43 -16.90 -5.44
N TYR A 349 5.55 -16.15 -5.47
CA TYR A 349 5.81 -15.07 -6.43
C TYR A 349 7.19 -15.20 -7.04
N TYR A 350 7.34 -14.75 -8.28
CA TYR A 350 8.58 -14.81 -9.05
C TYR A 350 9.01 -13.42 -9.49
N VAL A 351 10.25 -13.06 -9.23
CA VAL A 351 10.85 -11.75 -9.57
C VAL A 351 11.99 -11.98 -10.56
N ASN A 352 11.94 -11.32 -11.71
CA ASN A 352 12.98 -11.37 -12.73
C ASN A 352 14.10 -10.38 -12.39
N CYS A 353 15.25 -10.91 -11.99
CA CYS A 353 16.48 -10.16 -11.70
C CYS A 353 17.59 -10.39 -12.75
N MET A 354 17.28 -11.00 -13.92
CA MET A 354 18.29 -11.38 -14.91
C MET A 354 19.03 -10.18 -15.53
N GLU A 355 18.32 -9.12 -15.89
CA GLU A 355 18.91 -7.96 -16.53
C GLU A 355 19.30 -6.84 -15.54
N MET A 356 18.63 -6.80 -14.41
CA MET A 356 18.82 -5.76 -13.40
C MET A 356 18.45 -6.30 -12.02
N GLU A 357 19.37 -6.19 -11.08
CA GLU A 357 19.06 -6.47 -9.68
C GLU A 357 17.96 -5.57 -9.16
N ARG A 358 17.07 -6.15 -8.39
CA ARG A 358 15.94 -5.45 -7.75
C ARG A 358 15.44 -6.19 -6.55
N THR A 359 14.78 -5.48 -5.67
CA THR A 359 13.95 -6.07 -4.63
C THR A 359 12.49 -5.69 -4.86
N VAL A 360 11.58 -6.56 -4.50
CA VAL A 360 10.14 -6.31 -4.55
C VAL A 360 9.58 -6.46 -3.15
N MET A 361 8.58 -5.65 -2.79
CA MET A 361 7.92 -5.74 -1.50
C MET A 361 6.43 -5.41 -1.58
N GLY A 362 5.71 -5.74 -0.52
CA GLY A 362 4.29 -5.47 -0.41
C GLY A 362 3.51 -6.14 -1.52
N CYS A 363 2.60 -5.38 -2.15
CA CYS A 363 1.77 -5.91 -3.23
C CYS A 363 2.45 -5.88 -4.61
N ARG A 364 3.37 -4.93 -4.88
CA ARG A 364 4.10 -4.85 -6.17
C ARG A 364 5.21 -3.80 -6.24
N THR A 365 5.51 -3.07 -5.17
CA THR A 365 6.57 -2.05 -5.19
C THR A 365 7.91 -2.68 -5.51
N ALA A 366 8.59 -2.18 -6.53
CA ALA A 366 9.91 -2.64 -6.93
C ALA A 366 10.95 -1.53 -6.71
N LEU A 367 12.13 -1.92 -6.26
CA LEU A 367 13.29 -1.07 -6.03
C LEU A 367 14.44 -1.59 -6.89
N PRO A 368 14.54 -1.17 -8.14
CA PRO A 368 15.62 -1.55 -9.04
C PRO A 368 16.90 -0.80 -8.71
N VAL A 369 18.05 -1.39 -9.08
CA VAL A 369 19.37 -0.78 -8.95
C VAL A 369 19.63 0.17 -10.13
N ASN A 370 19.01 1.34 -10.10
CA ASN A 370 19.02 2.29 -11.22
C ASN A 370 19.25 3.75 -10.83
N TYR A 371 19.47 4.06 -9.55
CA TYR A 371 19.75 5.43 -9.11
C TYR A 371 21.23 5.65 -8.86
N THR A 372 21.86 4.81 -8.09
CA THR A 372 23.30 4.90 -7.75
C THR A 372 24.13 3.80 -8.38
N GLY A 373 23.51 2.72 -8.84
CA GLY A 373 24.16 1.49 -9.28
C GLY A 373 24.70 0.63 -8.12
N ASP A 374 24.49 1.04 -6.87
CA ASP A 374 24.87 0.29 -5.67
C ASP A 374 23.64 -0.40 -5.09
N TYR A 375 23.63 -1.74 -5.12
CA TYR A 375 22.53 -2.56 -4.64
C TYR A 375 22.13 -2.23 -3.20
N LYS A 376 23.09 -2.00 -2.31
CA LYS A 376 22.81 -1.70 -0.90
C LYS A 376 22.11 -0.36 -0.75
N LYS A 377 22.50 0.63 -1.55
CA LYS A 377 21.89 1.98 -1.50
C LYS A 377 20.54 2.05 -2.20
N ASP A 378 20.35 1.26 -3.24
CA ASP A 378 19.15 1.36 -4.07
C ASP A 378 18.03 0.41 -3.62
N SER A 379 18.37 -0.71 -2.96
CA SER A 379 17.39 -1.77 -2.65
C SER A 379 17.28 -2.17 -1.18
N MET A 380 18.24 -1.77 -0.32
CA MET A 380 18.28 -2.15 1.10
C MET A 380 18.14 -0.93 2.02
N ASN A 381 17.50 -1.07 3.17
CA ASN A 381 17.19 0.02 4.11
C ASN A 381 16.57 1.24 3.40
N THR A 382 15.70 0.95 2.46
CA THR A 382 14.98 1.94 1.64
C THR A 382 13.59 1.40 1.30
N GLY A 383 12.80 2.19 0.60
CA GLY A 383 11.44 1.80 0.26
C GLY A 383 10.74 2.80 -0.64
N ASN A 384 9.44 2.68 -0.72
CA ASN A 384 8.60 3.68 -1.36
C ASN A 384 8.16 4.70 -0.32
N PHE A 385 8.46 5.99 -0.57
CA PHE A 385 7.97 7.06 0.30
C PHE A 385 6.45 7.12 0.24
N MET A 386 5.91 7.30 -0.98
CA MET A 386 4.47 7.32 -1.25
C MET A 386 4.21 7.35 -2.75
N TYR A 387 2.99 7.03 -3.13
CA TYR A 387 2.50 7.17 -4.49
C TYR A 387 1.13 7.85 -4.54
N SER A 388 0.84 8.47 -5.69
CA SER A 388 -0.48 8.97 -6.04
C SER A 388 -0.83 8.44 -7.43
N THR A 389 -2.12 8.13 -7.66
CA THR A 389 -2.57 7.42 -8.86
C THR A 389 -3.37 8.33 -9.78
N LEU A 390 -2.98 8.40 -11.05
CA LEU A 390 -3.70 9.07 -12.14
C LEU A 390 -4.93 8.26 -12.55
N ASN A 391 -6.06 8.93 -12.74
CA ASN A 391 -7.27 8.40 -13.39
C ASN A 391 -7.18 8.69 -14.89
N LEU A 392 -6.49 7.81 -15.64
CA LEU A 392 -6.25 8.02 -17.06
C LEU A 392 -7.56 8.17 -17.88
N PRO A 393 -8.61 7.35 -17.67
CA PRO A 393 -9.87 7.51 -18.41
C PRO A 393 -10.56 8.85 -18.14
N LEU A 394 -10.59 9.33 -16.89
CA LEU A 394 -11.21 10.61 -16.56
C LEU A 394 -10.45 11.77 -17.20
N ILE A 395 -9.11 11.71 -17.22
CA ILE A 395 -8.27 12.69 -17.92
C ILE A 395 -8.58 12.70 -19.41
N ALA A 396 -8.74 11.51 -20.03
CA ALA A 396 -9.07 11.39 -21.46
C ALA A 396 -10.47 11.93 -21.78
N LEU A 397 -11.48 11.65 -20.95
CA LEU A 397 -12.84 12.18 -21.11
C LEU A 397 -12.87 13.71 -20.98
N ALA A 398 -12.24 14.25 -19.95
CA ALA A 398 -12.20 15.70 -19.75
C ALA A 398 -11.39 16.42 -20.87
N ALA A 399 -10.34 15.80 -21.38
CA ALA A 399 -9.61 16.32 -22.53
C ALA A 399 -10.48 16.31 -23.80
N LYS A 400 -11.34 15.29 -23.95
CA LYS A 400 -12.28 15.23 -25.06
C LYS A 400 -13.32 16.35 -24.98
N ASP A 401 -13.95 16.55 -23.83
CA ASP A 401 -14.90 17.67 -23.63
C ASP A 401 -14.24 19.01 -23.95
N LYS A 402 -13.05 19.25 -23.37
CA LYS A 402 -12.32 20.49 -23.61
C LYS A 402 -11.97 20.69 -25.08
N TYR A 403 -11.58 19.64 -25.79
CA TYR A 403 -11.30 19.70 -27.23
C TYR A 403 -12.57 19.99 -28.06
N GLU A 404 -13.71 19.37 -27.71
CA GLU A 404 -14.99 19.57 -28.39
C GLU A 404 -15.60 20.96 -28.15
N GLU A 405 -15.30 21.58 -26.99
CA GLU A 405 -15.71 22.95 -26.68
C GLU A 405 -14.85 24.05 -27.34
N MET A 406 -13.68 23.69 -27.90
CA MET A 406 -12.82 24.65 -28.61
C MET A 406 -13.48 25.14 -29.89
N SER A 407 -13.21 26.42 -30.27
CA SER A 407 -13.58 26.93 -31.57
C SER A 407 -12.87 26.19 -32.70
N GLU A 408 -13.48 26.15 -33.90
CA GLU A 408 -12.90 25.48 -35.10
C GLU A 408 -11.48 25.93 -35.40
N ASP A 409 -11.17 27.21 -35.23
CA ASP A 409 -9.82 27.76 -35.46
C ASP A 409 -8.77 27.19 -34.48
N PHE A 410 -9.15 26.90 -33.24
CA PHE A 410 -8.28 26.25 -32.26
C PHE A 410 -8.16 24.75 -32.51
N GLN A 411 -9.24 24.08 -32.92
CA GLN A 411 -9.22 22.65 -33.26
C GLN A 411 -8.29 22.34 -34.48
N ILE A 412 -8.15 23.28 -35.41
CA ILE A 412 -7.22 23.14 -36.53
C ILE A 412 -5.75 23.11 -36.08
N ASN A 413 -5.43 23.78 -34.96
CA ASN A 413 -4.07 23.94 -34.45
C ASN A 413 -3.70 22.96 -33.32
N THR A 414 -4.62 22.11 -32.88
CA THR A 414 -4.41 21.12 -31.82
C THR A 414 -5.11 19.81 -32.16
N SER A 415 -5.02 18.83 -31.29
CA SER A 415 -5.73 17.55 -31.42
C SER A 415 -6.19 17.08 -30.05
N LEU A 416 -7.21 16.21 -30.01
CA LEU A 416 -7.62 15.53 -28.77
C LEU A 416 -6.41 14.90 -28.05
N ARG A 417 -5.52 14.27 -28.80
CA ARG A 417 -4.31 13.65 -28.24
C ARG A 417 -3.39 14.69 -27.58
N GLN A 418 -3.20 15.85 -28.19
CA GLN A 418 -2.40 16.92 -27.62
C GLN A 418 -3.03 17.46 -26.33
N GLU A 419 -4.35 17.66 -26.33
CA GLU A 419 -5.05 18.13 -25.12
C GLU A 419 -5.02 17.10 -23.98
N PHE A 420 -5.12 15.81 -24.31
CA PHE A 420 -4.92 14.74 -23.35
C PHE A 420 -3.53 14.80 -22.69
N TYR A 421 -2.44 14.98 -23.48
CA TYR A 421 -1.11 15.09 -22.91
C TYR A 421 -0.91 16.37 -22.09
N ASN A 422 -1.51 17.49 -22.49
CA ASN A 422 -1.49 18.72 -21.69
C ASN A 422 -2.09 18.49 -20.29
N MET A 423 -3.25 17.85 -20.25
CA MET A 423 -3.92 17.51 -18.98
C MET A 423 -3.15 16.44 -18.19
N LEU A 424 -2.65 15.40 -18.85
CA LEU A 424 -1.84 14.36 -18.21
C LEU A 424 -0.62 14.96 -17.52
N PHE A 425 0.11 15.86 -18.19
CA PHE A 425 1.27 16.53 -17.61
C PHE A 425 0.90 17.44 -16.44
N TYR A 426 -0.22 18.16 -16.52
CA TYR A 426 -0.73 18.94 -15.41
C TYR A 426 -0.99 18.07 -14.18
N TYR A 427 -1.67 16.92 -14.32
CA TYR A 427 -1.93 16.04 -13.19
C TYR A 427 -0.68 15.29 -12.70
N CYS A 428 0.33 15.08 -13.53
CA CYS A 428 1.65 14.67 -13.04
C CYS A 428 2.29 15.74 -12.14
N ASP A 429 2.18 17.04 -12.52
CA ASP A 429 2.67 18.14 -11.69
C ASP A 429 1.89 18.25 -10.36
N VAL A 430 0.58 18.01 -10.37
CA VAL A 430 -0.23 17.90 -9.14
C VAL A 430 0.30 16.79 -8.22
N ILE A 431 0.65 15.62 -8.78
CA ILE A 431 1.25 14.53 -7.99
C ILE A 431 2.60 14.96 -7.41
N TYR A 432 3.44 15.63 -8.21
CA TYR A 432 4.70 16.18 -7.73
C TYR A 432 4.48 17.09 -6.52
N ASP A 433 3.63 18.11 -6.65
CA ASP A 433 3.37 19.08 -5.58
C ASP A 433 2.84 18.40 -4.32
N THR A 434 1.92 17.43 -4.47
CA THR A 434 1.37 16.65 -3.35
C THR A 434 2.45 15.87 -2.60
N LEU A 435 3.28 15.13 -3.34
CA LEU A 435 4.27 14.25 -2.72
C LEU A 435 5.42 15.03 -2.08
N ILE A 436 5.82 16.16 -2.67
CA ILE A 436 6.79 17.07 -2.06
C ILE A 436 6.24 17.70 -0.79
N TYR A 437 4.96 18.14 -0.80
CA TYR A 437 4.33 18.69 0.40
C TYR A 437 4.23 17.64 1.52
N ARG A 438 3.71 16.45 1.18
CA ARG A 438 3.64 15.31 2.14
C ARG A 438 5.00 14.95 2.70
N ARG A 439 6.04 14.91 1.85
CA ARG A 439 7.40 14.62 2.28
C ARG A 439 7.90 15.64 3.30
N LYS A 440 7.62 16.93 3.10
CA LYS A 440 7.96 17.98 4.05
C LYS A 440 7.27 17.75 5.42
N CYS A 441 5.97 17.43 5.43
CA CYS A 441 5.23 17.14 6.66
C CYS A 441 5.79 15.91 7.41
N VAL A 442 6.04 14.82 6.69
CA VAL A 442 6.58 13.58 7.28
C VAL A 442 8.00 13.80 7.81
N MET A 443 8.85 14.55 7.07
CA MET A 443 10.19 14.90 7.55
C MET A 443 10.15 15.69 8.84
N HIS A 444 9.32 16.73 8.91
CA HIS A 444 9.15 17.51 10.13
C HIS A 444 8.79 16.62 11.32
N ASN A 445 7.76 15.80 11.15
CA ASN A 445 7.28 14.93 12.23
C ASN A 445 8.29 13.86 12.67
N ILE A 446 9.04 13.26 11.73
CA ILE A 446 10.01 12.20 12.06
C ILE A 446 11.31 12.80 12.64
N TYR A 447 11.90 13.81 11.97
CA TYR A 447 13.23 14.29 12.30
C TYR A 447 13.25 15.43 13.33
N GLU A 448 12.21 16.28 13.37
CA GLU A 448 12.16 17.43 14.30
C GLU A 448 11.31 17.12 15.53
N GLU A 449 10.14 16.48 15.35
CA GLU A 449 9.23 16.12 16.44
C GLU A 449 9.49 14.73 17.04
N HIS A 450 10.41 13.96 16.48
CA HIS A 450 10.78 12.62 16.96
C HIS A 450 9.60 11.65 17.08
N MET A 451 8.61 11.78 16.17
CA MET A 451 7.42 10.94 16.19
C MET A 451 7.73 9.44 15.95
N SER A 452 8.94 9.12 15.45
CA SER A 452 9.32 7.77 15.04
C SER A 452 10.81 7.50 15.17
N ASP A 453 11.32 7.56 16.39
CA ASP A 453 12.74 7.33 16.69
C ASP A 453 13.24 5.92 16.29
N PHE A 454 12.32 4.95 16.11
CA PHE A 454 12.66 3.64 15.54
C PHE A 454 13.39 3.76 14.21
N LEU A 455 13.00 4.71 13.36
CA LEU A 455 13.62 4.93 12.05
C LEU A 455 14.96 5.65 12.09
N LEU A 456 15.22 6.41 13.16
CA LEU A 456 16.40 7.26 13.32
C LEU A 456 17.60 6.52 13.94
N GLN A 457 17.50 5.21 14.14
CA GLN A 457 18.62 4.41 14.65
C GLN A 457 19.76 4.35 13.62
N GLU A 458 20.98 4.38 14.12
CA GLU A 458 22.20 4.28 13.32
C GLU A 458 22.91 2.95 13.58
N ASP A 459 23.52 2.40 12.54
CA ASP A 459 24.38 1.24 12.64
C ASP A 459 25.67 1.59 13.39
N LYS A 460 26.01 0.82 14.42
CA LYS A 460 27.16 1.07 15.32
C LYS A 460 28.51 1.10 14.62
N GLU A 461 28.67 0.35 13.52
CA GLU A 461 29.93 0.21 12.82
C GLU A 461 30.03 1.16 11.64
N THR A 462 28.94 1.33 10.89
CA THR A 462 28.94 2.11 9.64
C THR A 462 28.44 3.54 9.82
N GLY A 463 27.70 3.83 10.89
CA GLY A 463 27.01 5.10 11.09
C GLY A 463 25.84 5.33 10.12
N GLU A 464 25.51 4.34 9.26
CA GLU A 464 24.39 4.44 8.33
C GLU A 464 23.06 4.35 9.08
N PRO A 465 22.08 5.21 8.75
CA PRO A 465 20.77 5.15 9.39
C PRO A 465 20.00 3.89 8.97
N LEU A 466 19.14 3.39 9.86
CA LEU A 466 18.18 2.32 9.55
C LEU A 466 17.27 2.74 8.40
N TRP A 467 16.92 4.00 8.29
CA TRP A 467 16.11 4.53 7.21
C TRP A 467 16.53 5.96 6.85
N ASP A 468 16.67 6.22 5.55
CA ASP A 468 16.93 7.55 5.01
C ASP A 468 15.85 7.92 4.00
N ILE A 469 15.08 8.97 4.29
CA ILE A 469 14.02 9.47 3.42
C ILE A 469 14.53 9.88 2.03
N ASN A 470 15.80 10.30 1.90
CA ASN A 470 16.39 10.69 0.63
C ASN A 470 16.65 9.49 -0.29
N ARG A 471 16.68 8.28 0.26
CA ARG A 471 16.85 7.03 -0.49
C ARG A 471 15.52 6.40 -0.90
N THR A 472 14.39 6.92 -0.41
CA THR A 472 13.06 6.41 -0.75
C THR A 472 12.57 6.94 -2.09
N THR A 473 11.70 6.17 -2.77
CA THR A 473 11.13 6.56 -4.06
C THR A 473 9.79 7.26 -3.87
N MET A 474 9.57 8.38 -4.56
CA MET A 474 8.26 8.97 -4.80
C MET A 474 7.73 8.45 -6.13
N THR A 475 6.44 8.13 -6.21
CA THR A 475 5.96 7.33 -7.32
C THR A 475 4.69 7.88 -7.96
N ILE A 476 4.70 7.99 -9.28
CA ILE A 476 3.53 8.29 -10.10
C ILE A 476 2.86 6.97 -10.43
N GLY A 477 1.65 6.76 -9.90
CA GLY A 477 0.81 5.62 -10.24
C GLY A 477 -0.20 5.95 -11.33
N PHE A 478 -0.76 4.94 -11.96
CA PHE A 478 -1.86 5.08 -12.92
C PHE A 478 -2.83 3.90 -12.83
N CYS A 479 -4.07 4.13 -13.28
CA CYS A 479 -5.13 3.14 -13.38
C CYS A 479 -5.99 3.41 -14.61
N GLY A 480 -6.61 2.37 -15.19
CA GLY A 480 -7.52 2.50 -16.32
C GLY A 480 -6.83 2.78 -17.66
N LEU A 481 -5.62 2.25 -17.88
CA LEU A 481 -4.94 2.43 -19.17
C LEU A 481 -5.78 1.88 -20.34
N HIS A 482 -6.40 0.71 -20.19
CA HIS A 482 -7.26 0.09 -21.21
C HIS A 482 -8.41 1.02 -21.58
N GLU A 483 -9.19 1.49 -20.61
CA GLU A 483 -10.33 2.38 -20.84
C GLU A 483 -9.89 3.73 -21.44
N CYS A 484 -8.71 4.22 -21.05
CA CYS A 484 -8.12 5.43 -21.64
C CYS A 484 -7.82 5.25 -23.14
N LEU A 485 -7.24 4.10 -23.52
CA LEU A 485 -6.93 3.76 -24.91
C LEU A 485 -8.21 3.67 -25.76
N ASP A 486 -9.29 3.10 -25.22
CA ASP A 486 -10.59 3.05 -25.88
C ASP A 486 -11.17 4.45 -26.15
N ILE A 487 -11.10 5.36 -25.16
CA ILE A 487 -11.57 6.74 -25.28
C ILE A 487 -10.77 7.50 -26.34
N LEU A 488 -9.45 7.33 -26.35
CA LEU A 488 -8.54 8.00 -27.29
C LEU A 488 -8.51 7.30 -28.65
N LYS A 489 -9.14 6.13 -28.81
CA LYS A 489 -9.13 5.30 -30.01
C LYS A 489 -7.72 5.01 -30.51
N THR A 490 -6.86 4.53 -29.64
CA THR A 490 -5.46 4.19 -29.90
C THR A 490 -5.07 2.90 -29.19
N GLU A 491 -4.08 2.19 -29.74
CA GLU A 491 -3.47 1.01 -29.09
C GLU A 491 -2.11 1.32 -28.46
N ASP A 492 -1.67 2.59 -28.52
CA ASP A 492 -0.32 3.02 -28.14
C ASP A 492 -0.21 3.38 -26.65
N GLY A 493 -0.43 2.40 -25.79
CA GLY A 493 -0.29 2.56 -24.33
C GLY A 493 1.15 2.82 -23.88
N GLU A 494 2.14 2.30 -24.63
CA GLU A 494 3.56 2.56 -24.33
C GLU A 494 3.92 4.05 -24.45
N HIS A 495 3.33 4.76 -25.41
CA HIS A 495 3.57 6.19 -25.56
C HIS A 495 3.03 7.00 -24.36
N ILE A 496 1.88 6.61 -23.81
CA ILE A 496 1.34 7.24 -22.58
C ILE A 496 2.29 7.01 -21.42
N LEU A 497 2.77 5.77 -21.22
CA LEU A 497 3.71 5.47 -20.14
C LEU A 497 5.08 6.14 -20.34
N ASN A 498 5.55 6.26 -21.56
CA ASN A 498 6.77 7.03 -21.86
C ASN A 498 6.61 8.52 -21.54
N ALA A 499 5.42 9.10 -21.78
CA ALA A 499 5.12 10.48 -21.42
C ALA A 499 5.15 10.69 -19.90
N ILE A 500 4.56 9.76 -19.13
CA ILE A 500 4.62 9.78 -17.65
C ILE A 500 6.08 9.65 -17.19
N ASN A 501 6.86 8.73 -17.77
CA ASN A 501 8.29 8.59 -17.46
C ASN A 501 9.09 9.84 -17.75
N SER A 502 8.82 10.53 -18.86
CA SER A 502 9.48 11.81 -19.18
C SER A 502 9.22 12.87 -18.10
N LYS A 503 7.99 12.93 -17.55
CA LYS A 503 7.69 13.82 -16.43
C LYS A 503 8.43 13.40 -15.15
N LYS A 504 8.48 12.10 -14.86
CA LYS A 504 9.26 11.53 -13.75
C LYS A 504 10.75 11.92 -13.85
N ASP A 505 11.34 11.84 -15.05
CA ASP A 505 12.74 12.21 -15.26
C ASP A 505 12.97 13.71 -15.03
N LEU A 506 12.06 14.58 -15.51
CA LEU A 506 12.09 16.01 -15.22
C LEU A 506 11.99 16.32 -13.73
N PHE A 507 11.21 15.56 -12.95
CA PHE A 507 11.13 15.73 -11.50
C PHE A 507 12.45 15.37 -10.82
N HIS A 508 13.06 14.25 -11.22
CA HIS A 508 14.37 13.86 -10.74
C HIS A 508 15.44 14.91 -11.04
N GLU A 509 15.45 15.46 -12.27
CA GLU A 509 16.36 16.54 -12.66
C GLU A 509 16.15 17.82 -11.84
N LYS A 510 14.90 18.12 -11.49
CA LYS A 510 14.51 19.32 -10.74
C LYS A 510 14.96 19.30 -9.27
N ASP A 511 14.83 18.16 -8.60
CA ASP A 511 15.00 18.05 -7.12
C ASP A 511 16.07 17.05 -6.68
N GLY A 512 16.60 16.22 -7.57
CA GLY A 512 17.58 15.18 -7.27
C GLY A 512 17.01 14.00 -6.46
N LEU A 513 15.69 13.97 -6.21
CA LEU A 513 15.03 12.91 -5.46
C LEU A 513 14.72 11.71 -6.37
N ARG A 514 14.45 10.56 -5.75
CA ARG A 514 14.14 9.33 -6.48
C ARG A 514 12.68 9.29 -6.88
N TRP A 515 12.41 9.29 -8.18
CA TRP A 515 11.08 9.19 -8.75
C TRP A 515 10.92 7.91 -9.57
N SER A 516 9.74 7.29 -9.50
CA SER A 516 9.43 6.08 -10.25
C SER A 516 8.00 6.09 -10.81
N VAL A 517 7.69 5.12 -11.67
CA VAL A 517 6.33 4.90 -12.21
C VAL A 517 5.87 3.51 -11.82
N ILE A 518 4.64 3.40 -11.31
CA ILE A 518 4.04 2.14 -10.87
C ILE A 518 2.69 1.90 -11.56
N GLY A 519 2.45 0.66 -11.96
CA GLY A 519 1.09 0.19 -12.19
C GLY A 519 0.39 0.06 -10.84
N SER A 520 -0.48 1.00 -10.49
CA SER A 520 -1.06 1.08 -9.14
C SER A 520 -1.78 -0.20 -8.72
N PRO A 521 -1.66 -0.63 -7.46
CA PRO A 521 -2.50 -1.68 -6.89
C PRO A 521 -3.99 -1.35 -7.01
N ALA A 522 -4.33 -0.09 -6.80
CA ALA A 522 -5.65 0.51 -7.00
C ALA A 522 -6.80 -0.27 -6.35
N GLU A 523 -6.59 -0.79 -5.13
CA GLU A 523 -7.58 -1.65 -4.44
C GLU A 523 -8.93 -0.96 -4.27
N SER A 524 -8.95 0.21 -3.62
CA SER A 524 -10.14 1.05 -3.48
C SER A 524 -10.24 2.12 -4.58
N ALA A 525 -9.09 2.61 -5.07
CA ALA A 525 -9.03 3.68 -6.07
C ALA A 525 -9.68 3.29 -7.40
N SER A 526 -9.54 2.03 -7.83
CA SER A 526 -10.15 1.52 -9.07
C SER A 526 -11.68 1.63 -9.05
N HIS A 527 -12.30 1.24 -7.94
CA HIS A 527 -13.74 1.37 -7.73
C HIS A 527 -14.17 2.84 -7.65
N ARG A 528 -13.52 3.63 -6.78
CA ARG A 528 -13.78 5.05 -6.62
C ARG A 528 -13.70 5.82 -7.95
N PHE A 529 -12.68 5.57 -8.74
CA PHE A 529 -12.50 6.21 -10.04
C PHE A 529 -13.62 5.87 -11.02
N ALA A 530 -14.00 4.59 -11.08
CA ALA A 530 -15.07 4.13 -11.97
C ALA A 530 -16.43 4.72 -11.60
N GLU A 531 -16.77 4.80 -10.30
CA GLU A 531 -17.99 5.45 -9.81
C GLU A 531 -18.02 6.94 -10.18
N ILE A 532 -16.92 7.70 -9.97
CA ILE A 532 -16.82 9.11 -10.38
C ILE A 532 -16.99 9.27 -11.90
N ILE A 533 -16.40 8.38 -12.70
CA ILE A 533 -16.58 8.41 -14.15
C ILE A 533 -18.05 8.19 -14.51
N LYS A 534 -18.71 7.20 -13.92
CA LYS A 534 -20.12 6.92 -14.21
C LYS A 534 -21.07 8.00 -13.74
N GLU A 535 -20.74 8.72 -12.67
CA GLU A 535 -21.49 9.89 -12.22
C GLU A 535 -21.38 11.06 -13.21
N LYS A 536 -20.16 11.38 -13.66
CA LYS A 536 -19.89 12.51 -14.57
C LYS A 536 -20.18 12.18 -16.03
N TYR A 537 -19.91 10.94 -16.44
CA TYR A 537 -20.04 10.44 -17.81
C TYR A 537 -20.81 9.12 -17.82
N PRO A 538 -22.15 9.13 -17.68
CA PRO A 538 -22.96 7.91 -17.56
C PRO A 538 -22.80 6.93 -18.74
N GLN A 539 -22.43 7.43 -19.94
CA GLN A 539 -22.24 6.62 -21.15
C GLN A 539 -20.81 6.08 -21.32
N ALA A 540 -19.85 6.54 -20.50
CA ALA A 540 -18.47 6.06 -20.59
C ALA A 540 -18.40 4.56 -20.23
N HIS A 541 -17.58 3.82 -20.96
CA HIS A 541 -17.32 2.42 -20.66
C HIS A 541 -16.37 2.31 -19.46
N VAL A 542 -16.76 1.49 -18.49
CA VAL A 542 -15.97 1.02 -17.35
C VAL A 542 -16.33 -0.43 -17.09
N GLN A 543 -15.51 -1.16 -16.35
CA GLN A 543 -15.76 -2.56 -16.00
C GLN A 543 -16.82 -2.69 -14.90
N GLY A 544 -17.42 -3.88 -14.77
CA GLY A 544 -18.37 -4.20 -13.70
C GLY A 544 -19.80 -3.73 -13.96
N THR A 545 -20.57 -3.61 -12.88
CA THR A 545 -22.01 -3.28 -12.92
C THR A 545 -22.33 -2.14 -11.95
N LYS A 546 -23.54 -1.56 -12.07
CA LYS A 546 -23.98 -0.43 -11.25
C LYS A 546 -23.81 -0.71 -9.75
N GLY A 547 -23.11 0.19 -9.06
CA GLY A 547 -22.76 0.09 -7.63
C GLY A 547 -21.54 -0.79 -7.33
N SER A 548 -20.94 -1.40 -8.39
CA SER A 548 -19.74 -2.24 -8.27
C SER A 548 -18.82 -2.05 -9.48
N TYR A 549 -18.79 -0.82 -10.01
CA TYR A 549 -17.91 -0.48 -11.12
C TYR A 549 -16.44 -0.51 -10.68
N TYR A 550 -15.54 -0.82 -11.62
CA TYR A 550 -14.10 -0.74 -11.43
C TYR A 550 -13.39 -0.40 -12.74
N LEU A 551 -12.15 0.04 -12.65
CA LEU A 551 -11.27 0.24 -13.82
C LEU A 551 -10.29 -0.93 -13.93
N THR A 552 -9.86 -1.20 -15.17
CA THR A 552 -8.75 -2.13 -15.41
C THR A 552 -7.54 -1.73 -14.58
N ASN A 553 -7.06 -2.67 -13.78
CA ASN A 553 -6.00 -2.43 -12.83
C ASN A 553 -4.64 -2.41 -13.56
N SER A 554 -3.87 -1.35 -13.33
CA SER A 554 -2.55 -1.14 -13.92
C SER A 554 -2.58 -1.11 -15.45
N SER A 555 -1.68 -1.84 -16.09
CA SER A 555 -1.52 -1.94 -17.53
C SER A 555 -2.05 -3.25 -18.12
N HIS A 556 -2.77 -4.03 -17.33
CA HIS A 556 -3.32 -5.32 -17.77
C HIS A 556 -4.52 -5.11 -18.70
N ILE A 557 -4.84 -6.15 -19.48
CA ILE A 557 -6.12 -6.26 -20.16
C ILE A 557 -7.24 -6.43 -19.12
N PRO A 558 -8.50 -6.08 -19.44
CA PRO A 558 -9.61 -6.33 -18.55
C PRO A 558 -9.67 -7.80 -18.11
N VAL A 559 -9.92 -8.02 -16.83
CA VAL A 559 -9.92 -9.38 -16.24
C VAL A 559 -11.05 -10.26 -16.79
N SER A 560 -12.08 -9.64 -17.37
CA SER A 560 -13.21 -10.32 -18.02
C SER A 560 -12.93 -10.75 -19.47
N GLU A 561 -11.82 -10.26 -20.04
CA GLU A 561 -11.50 -10.56 -21.45
C GLU A 561 -10.93 -11.97 -21.59
N GLU A 562 -11.53 -12.75 -22.50
CA GLU A 562 -11.05 -14.07 -22.84
C GLU A 562 -9.71 -13.98 -23.59
N THR A 563 -8.64 -14.36 -22.92
CA THR A 563 -7.28 -14.29 -23.46
C THR A 563 -6.48 -15.54 -23.09
N ASN A 564 -5.61 -15.99 -23.99
CA ASN A 564 -4.69 -17.07 -23.66
C ASN A 564 -3.47 -16.55 -22.88
N ILE A 565 -2.80 -17.47 -22.18
CA ILE A 565 -1.64 -17.15 -21.30
C ILE A 565 -0.53 -16.44 -22.08
N VAL A 566 -0.26 -16.84 -23.32
CA VAL A 566 0.84 -16.27 -24.12
C VAL A 566 0.59 -14.82 -24.46
N ASP A 567 -0.62 -14.48 -24.90
CA ASP A 567 -0.97 -13.10 -25.26
C ASP A 567 -1.07 -12.22 -24.01
N HIS A 568 -1.52 -12.77 -22.87
CA HIS A 568 -1.52 -12.09 -21.59
C HIS A 568 -0.07 -11.73 -21.16
N ILE A 569 0.87 -12.69 -21.25
CA ILE A 569 2.29 -12.45 -20.95
C ILE A 569 2.89 -11.41 -21.90
N LYS A 570 2.61 -11.51 -23.22
CA LYS A 570 3.10 -10.53 -24.21
C LYS A 570 2.59 -9.12 -23.92
N ASN A 571 1.32 -8.99 -23.55
CA ASN A 571 0.76 -7.68 -23.17
C ASN A 571 1.45 -7.09 -21.94
N ALA A 572 1.64 -7.88 -20.88
CA ALA A 572 2.35 -7.43 -19.68
C ALA A 572 3.82 -7.05 -20.01
N ALA A 573 4.49 -7.82 -20.86
CA ALA A 573 5.87 -7.60 -21.27
C ALA A 573 6.10 -6.23 -21.93
N LYS A 574 5.08 -5.65 -22.59
CA LYS A 574 5.17 -4.30 -23.19
C LYS A 574 5.31 -3.20 -22.12
N TYR A 575 4.62 -3.38 -20.99
CA TYR A 575 4.41 -2.31 -20.00
C TYR A 575 5.31 -2.42 -18.76
N HIS A 576 5.70 -3.65 -18.36
CA HIS A 576 6.54 -3.84 -17.18
C HIS A 576 7.86 -3.05 -17.24
N PRO A 577 8.60 -2.99 -18.37
CA PRO A 577 9.82 -2.18 -18.46
C PRO A 577 9.59 -0.67 -18.34
N LYS A 578 8.34 -0.21 -18.49
CA LYS A 578 7.96 1.21 -18.33
C LYS A 578 7.49 1.55 -16.92
N THR A 579 7.35 0.54 -16.06
CA THR A 579 6.81 0.67 -14.70
C THR A 579 7.81 0.10 -13.68
N LEU A 580 9.03 0.65 -13.68
CA LEU A 580 10.13 0.16 -12.83
C LEU A 580 9.87 0.33 -11.34
N GLY A 581 8.95 1.22 -10.92
CA GLY A 581 8.49 1.34 -9.54
C GLY A 581 7.58 0.21 -9.08
N GLY A 582 7.16 -0.66 -10.01
CA GLY A 582 6.42 -1.87 -9.73
C GLY A 582 5.25 -2.14 -10.66
N ASN A 583 5.06 -3.40 -10.96
CA ASN A 583 3.91 -3.96 -11.65
C ASN A 583 3.88 -5.47 -11.34
N ILE A 584 2.74 -6.13 -11.50
CA ILE A 584 2.62 -7.58 -11.34
C ILE A 584 1.74 -8.16 -12.43
N LEU A 585 2.20 -9.25 -13.03
CA LEU A 585 1.39 -10.08 -13.92
C LEU A 585 0.72 -11.18 -13.08
N HIS A 586 -0.61 -11.14 -13.01
CA HIS A 586 -1.41 -12.23 -12.47
C HIS A 586 -1.83 -13.18 -13.59
N ILE A 587 -1.39 -14.41 -13.54
CA ILE A 587 -1.87 -15.48 -14.42
C ILE A 587 -3.00 -16.18 -13.66
N TRP A 588 -4.24 -15.89 -14.05
CA TRP A 588 -5.45 -16.43 -13.41
C TRP A 588 -5.72 -17.84 -13.94
N LEU A 589 -5.41 -18.87 -13.13
CA LEU A 589 -5.59 -20.25 -13.54
C LEU A 589 -6.98 -20.77 -13.19
N GLY A 590 -7.63 -21.43 -14.17
CA GLY A 590 -8.92 -22.10 -14.00
C GLY A 590 -8.81 -23.57 -13.57
N GLU A 591 -7.62 -24.12 -13.54
CA GLU A 591 -7.37 -25.53 -13.23
C GLU A 591 -6.16 -25.70 -12.30
N VAL A 592 -6.09 -26.85 -11.65
CA VAL A 592 -4.94 -27.22 -10.81
C VAL A 592 -3.80 -27.68 -11.72
N TRP A 593 -2.69 -26.99 -11.65
CA TRP A 593 -1.48 -27.39 -12.36
C TRP A 593 -0.73 -28.39 -11.48
N SER A 594 -0.55 -29.62 -11.93
CA SER A 594 0.12 -30.66 -11.17
C SER A 594 1.55 -30.96 -11.65
N ASP A 595 1.99 -30.34 -12.75
CA ASP A 595 3.28 -30.62 -13.39
C ASP A 595 4.29 -29.50 -13.12
N GLY A 596 5.22 -29.75 -12.20
CA GLY A 596 6.30 -28.83 -11.86
C GLY A 596 7.25 -28.58 -13.03
N GLU A 597 7.51 -29.56 -13.90
CA GLU A 597 8.38 -29.39 -15.06
C GLU A 597 7.74 -28.48 -16.13
N ALA A 598 6.43 -28.59 -16.32
CA ALA A 598 5.70 -27.67 -17.20
C ALA A 598 5.73 -26.23 -16.66
N LEU A 599 5.57 -26.04 -15.35
CA LEU A 599 5.72 -24.75 -14.71
C LEU A 599 7.12 -24.17 -14.88
N TRP A 600 8.17 -24.98 -14.68
CA TRP A 600 9.55 -24.59 -14.91
C TRP A 600 9.78 -24.10 -16.35
N LYS A 601 9.30 -24.86 -17.34
CA LYS A 601 9.41 -24.48 -18.76
C LYS A 601 8.69 -23.18 -19.08
N LEU A 602 7.54 -22.92 -18.45
CA LEU A 602 6.83 -21.66 -18.62
C LEU A 602 7.58 -20.51 -17.97
N ASN A 603 8.08 -20.68 -16.75
CA ASN A 603 8.88 -19.67 -16.05
C ASN A 603 10.14 -19.30 -16.84
N GLN A 604 10.86 -20.29 -17.42
CA GLN A 604 11.99 -20.00 -18.33
C GLN A 604 11.61 -19.14 -19.54
N LYS A 605 10.37 -19.31 -20.06
CA LYS A 605 9.90 -18.49 -21.18
C LYS A 605 9.52 -17.08 -20.71
N ILE A 606 8.90 -16.95 -19.54
CA ILE A 606 8.54 -15.64 -18.96
C ILE A 606 9.79 -14.82 -18.67
N LEU A 607 10.83 -15.41 -18.10
CA LEU A 607 12.11 -14.75 -17.81
C LEU A 607 12.76 -14.11 -19.05
N LYS A 608 12.52 -14.66 -20.24
CA LYS A 608 13.02 -14.11 -21.54
C LYS A 608 12.14 -13.00 -22.12
N THR A 609 11.08 -12.62 -21.41
CA THR A 609 10.21 -11.49 -21.79
C THR A 609 10.54 -10.25 -20.98
N GLY A 610 9.85 -9.16 -21.23
CA GLY A 610 9.96 -7.95 -20.39
C GLY A 610 9.20 -8.03 -19.05
N VAL A 611 8.62 -9.18 -18.67
CA VAL A 611 7.89 -9.33 -17.41
C VAL A 611 8.87 -9.34 -16.24
N ILE A 612 8.63 -8.44 -15.26
CA ILE A 612 9.51 -8.22 -14.11
C ILE A 612 9.06 -9.04 -12.89
N PHE A 613 7.75 -9.13 -12.67
CA PHE A 613 7.17 -9.73 -11.46
C PHE A 613 5.87 -10.44 -11.83
N TRP A 614 5.70 -11.69 -11.43
CA TRP A 614 4.48 -12.44 -11.73
C TRP A 614 4.12 -13.45 -10.65
N ALA A 615 2.85 -13.85 -10.69
CA ALA A 615 2.31 -14.88 -9.81
C ALA A 615 1.21 -15.68 -10.52
N TYR A 616 1.15 -16.98 -10.22
CA TYR A 616 0.06 -17.84 -10.61
C TYR A 616 -1.03 -17.78 -9.56
N SER A 617 -2.21 -17.34 -9.98
CA SER A 617 -3.32 -17.06 -9.07
C SER A 617 -4.41 -18.12 -9.20
N LYS A 618 -4.64 -18.86 -8.12
CA LYS A 618 -5.68 -19.87 -8.00
C LYS A 618 -6.60 -19.50 -6.85
N VAL A 619 -7.89 -19.68 -7.01
CA VAL A 619 -8.82 -19.64 -5.88
C VAL A 619 -8.59 -20.84 -5.00
N PHE A 620 -8.66 -20.69 -3.70
CA PHE A 620 -8.82 -21.82 -2.81
C PHE A 620 -9.98 -21.60 -1.85
N THR A 621 -10.69 -22.70 -1.56
CA THR A 621 -11.80 -22.73 -0.62
C THR A 621 -11.41 -23.52 0.62
N TYR A 622 -11.71 -22.97 1.79
CA TYR A 622 -11.52 -23.58 3.08
C TYR A 622 -12.88 -23.78 3.79
N CYS A 623 -13.12 -24.99 4.29
CA CYS A 623 -14.28 -25.32 5.11
C CYS A 623 -13.91 -25.29 6.59
N PRO A 624 -14.44 -24.37 7.41
CA PRO A 624 -14.10 -24.29 8.84
C PRO A 624 -14.70 -25.46 9.66
N GLU A 625 -15.73 -26.14 9.14
CA GLU A 625 -16.41 -27.21 9.86
C GLU A 625 -15.60 -28.52 9.87
N CYS A 626 -14.85 -28.83 8.81
CA CYS A 626 -14.11 -30.07 8.72
C CYS A 626 -12.62 -29.90 8.34
N GLY A 627 -12.13 -28.66 8.18
CA GLY A 627 -10.75 -28.37 7.81
C GLY A 627 -10.39 -28.71 6.35
N TYR A 628 -11.36 -29.02 5.49
CA TYR A 628 -11.09 -29.35 4.10
C TYR A 628 -10.72 -28.11 3.29
N THR A 629 -9.61 -28.20 2.58
CA THR A 629 -9.15 -27.11 1.68
C THR A 629 -8.85 -27.66 0.29
N ILE A 630 -9.31 -26.94 -0.72
CA ILE A 630 -9.11 -27.27 -2.14
C ILE A 630 -8.83 -25.99 -2.95
N ASN A 631 -7.99 -26.13 -3.97
CA ASN A 631 -7.73 -25.05 -4.93
C ASN A 631 -8.86 -24.97 -5.99
N ASP A 632 -10.04 -24.59 -5.55
CA ASP A 632 -11.23 -24.41 -6.38
C ASP A 632 -12.21 -23.46 -5.66
N ASN A 633 -13.17 -22.90 -6.40
CA ASN A 633 -14.24 -22.04 -5.89
C ASN A 633 -15.49 -22.87 -5.60
N LEU A 634 -15.59 -23.45 -4.42
CA LEU A 634 -16.71 -24.28 -4.01
C LEU A 634 -17.81 -23.47 -3.32
N LYS A 635 -19.07 -23.88 -3.49
CA LYS A 635 -20.24 -23.36 -2.76
C LYS A 635 -20.71 -24.32 -1.68
N VAL A 636 -20.32 -25.58 -1.75
CA VAL A 636 -20.69 -26.63 -0.79
C VAL A 636 -19.47 -27.51 -0.57
N CYS A 637 -19.16 -27.78 0.68
CA CYS A 637 -18.07 -28.68 1.04
C CYS A 637 -18.37 -30.12 0.59
N PRO A 638 -17.52 -30.75 -0.23
CA PRO A 638 -17.78 -32.11 -0.71
C PRO A 638 -17.60 -33.17 0.40
N ILE A 639 -16.99 -32.84 1.53
CA ILE A 639 -16.73 -33.76 2.65
C ILE A 639 -17.87 -33.74 3.67
N CYS A 640 -18.30 -32.56 4.14
CA CYS A 640 -19.29 -32.46 5.22
C CYS A 640 -20.62 -31.82 4.78
N GLY A 641 -20.74 -31.36 3.53
CA GLY A 641 -21.96 -30.73 3.00
C GLY A 641 -22.21 -29.31 3.51
N SER A 642 -21.29 -28.69 4.26
CA SER A 642 -21.44 -27.34 4.75
C SER A 642 -21.44 -26.33 3.61
N THR A 643 -22.29 -25.32 3.73
CA THR A 643 -22.29 -24.11 2.86
C THR A 643 -21.53 -22.94 3.50
N HIS A 644 -21.10 -23.08 4.75
CA HIS A 644 -20.24 -22.11 5.41
C HIS A 644 -18.79 -22.35 4.96
N LEU A 645 -18.37 -21.62 3.93
CA LEU A 645 -17.06 -21.75 3.29
C LEU A 645 -16.40 -20.39 3.19
N TYR A 646 -15.09 -20.35 3.38
CA TYR A 646 -14.26 -19.18 3.11
C TYR A 646 -13.52 -19.36 1.80
N VAL A 647 -13.76 -18.45 0.89
CA VAL A 647 -13.10 -18.40 -0.42
C VAL A 647 -11.98 -17.37 -0.37
N PHE A 648 -10.79 -17.75 -0.79
CA PHE A 648 -9.62 -16.88 -0.83
C PHE A 648 -9.13 -16.71 -2.26
N ASP A 649 -8.86 -15.45 -2.62
CA ASP A 649 -8.20 -15.12 -3.89
C ASP A 649 -7.28 -13.90 -3.70
N ARG A 650 -6.44 -13.60 -4.67
CA ARG A 650 -5.62 -12.40 -4.65
C ARG A 650 -6.49 -11.17 -4.85
N ILE A 651 -6.46 -10.23 -3.92
CA ILE A 651 -7.14 -8.95 -4.10
C ILE A 651 -6.38 -8.09 -5.14
N THR A 652 -5.07 -7.99 -4.94
CA THR A 652 -4.09 -7.40 -5.86
C THR A 652 -2.80 -8.21 -5.81
N GLY A 653 -1.89 -7.88 -4.91
CA GLY A 653 -0.60 -8.57 -4.73
C GLY A 653 -0.55 -9.55 -3.55
N TYR A 654 -1.68 -9.89 -2.89
CA TYR A 654 -1.73 -10.80 -1.74
C TYR A 654 -3.10 -11.44 -1.60
N TYR A 655 -3.17 -12.56 -0.87
CA TYR A 655 -4.40 -13.32 -0.64
C TYR A 655 -5.22 -12.74 0.51
N LEU A 656 -6.54 -12.64 0.27
CA LEU A 656 -7.52 -12.22 1.26
C LEU A 656 -8.81 -13.03 1.09
N CYS A 657 -9.64 -13.12 2.14
CA CYS A 657 -10.96 -13.69 2.03
C CYS A 657 -11.83 -12.80 1.11
N VAL A 658 -12.46 -13.40 0.11
CA VAL A 658 -13.24 -12.69 -0.91
C VAL A 658 -14.42 -11.91 -0.30
N ASP A 659 -14.96 -12.37 0.83
CA ASP A 659 -16.06 -11.69 1.53
C ASP A 659 -15.64 -10.35 2.16
N THR A 660 -14.32 -10.09 2.29
CA THR A 660 -13.77 -8.83 2.81
C THR A 660 -13.40 -7.84 1.72
N PHE A 661 -13.58 -8.21 0.45
CA PHE A 661 -13.33 -7.32 -0.69
C PHE A 661 -14.35 -6.18 -0.71
N ASN A 662 -13.92 -4.97 -1.12
CA ASN A 662 -14.85 -3.92 -1.47
C ASN A 662 -15.70 -4.31 -2.72
N ASP A 663 -16.80 -3.59 -2.95
CA ASP A 663 -17.79 -3.97 -3.98
C ASP A 663 -17.16 -4.04 -5.37
N GLY A 664 -16.28 -3.11 -5.75
CA GLY A 664 -15.57 -3.13 -7.04
C GLY A 664 -14.62 -4.32 -7.18
N LYS A 665 -13.85 -4.65 -6.15
CA LYS A 665 -12.94 -5.81 -6.16
C LYS A 665 -13.69 -7.13 -6.09
N TYR A 666 -14.81 -7.18 -5.40
CA TYR A 666 -15.68 -8.35 -5.40
C TYR A 666 -16.29 -8.60 -6.79
N GLN A 667 -16.69 -7.55 -7.50
CA GLN A 667 -17.16 -7.67 -8.88
C GLN A 667 -16.02 -8.08 -9.82
N GLU A 668 -14.83 -7.46 -9.70
CA GLU A 668 -13.64 -7.86 -10.46
C GLU A 668 -13.33 -9.35 -10.27
N PHE A 669 -13.41 -9.86 -9.03
CA PHE A 669 -13.25 -11.30 -8.75
C PHE A 669 -14.25 -12.18 -9.52
N LYS A 670 -15.50 -11.77 -9.61
CA LYS A 670 -16.55 -12.50 -10.35
C LYS A 670 -16.32 -12.49 -11.86
N ASP A 671 -15.79 -11.38 -12.37
CA ASP A 671 -15.59 -11.16 -13.80
C ASP A 671 -14.27 -11.81 -14.30
N ARG A 672 -13.38 -12.27 -13.41
CA ARG A 672 -12.10 -12.85 -13.80
C ARG A 672 -12.24 -14.05 -14.71
N TYR A 673 -11.84 -13.88 -15.97
CA TYR A 673 -11.64 -15.00 -16.87
C TYR A 673 -10.45 -15.84 -16.38
N ARG A 674 -10.68 -17.13 -16.22
CA ARG A 674 -9.64 -18.05 -15.74
C ARG A 674 -9.09 -18.86 -16.91
N GLN A 675 -7.81 -18.69 -17.12
CA GLN A 675 -7.09 -19.29 -18.24
C GLN A 675 -6.90 -20.79 -18.04
N THR A 676 -7.03 -21.55 -19.13
CA THR A 676 -6.66 -22.98 -19.19
C THR A 676 -5.28 -23.11 -19.82
N ILE A 677 -4.58 -24.22 -19.50
CA ILE A 677 -3.22 -24.48 -19.96
C ILE A 677 -3.23 -25.40 -21.20
N ALA A 678 -4.38 -25.63 -21.81
CA ALA A 678 -4.54 -26.53 -22.97
C ALA A 678 -3.75 -26.10 -24.22
#